data_4bcc5187510ea9d6c334c66976b98bfe
#
_entry.id   4bcc5187510ea9d6c334c66976b98bfe
#
_cell.length_a   1.000
_cell.length_b   1.000
_cell.length_c   1.000
_cell.angle_alpha   90.00
_cell.angle_beta   90.00
_cell.angle_gamma   90.00
#
_symmetry.space_group_name_H-M   'P 1'
#
loop_
_entity.id
_entity.type
_entity.pdbx_description
1 polymer ?
#
loop_
_entity_poly.entity_id
_entity_poly.type
_entity_poly.pdbx_seq_one_letter_code
_entity_poly.pdbx_strand_id
1 'polypeptide(L)'
;MRFFPVLLLSTYLIRASECAAIDSIQLPATKDNSIVMVDGEWEQNAGQQGRIRVKGNQHMVAIAFDTSAIQGKQIKKATLICVRGDQEISGITVSTIASQWDENRSNGISAGIDGIQNWGYMDARFPAVCGGNSFTLAYQSPSELKDGKYHWDIPPDMIHAMSTGVAYGLAIHEHDADYGRNPTIFSKEQSGNPPLLIVELEDHHDPAPETAADLMVMASDVDSAKLLLTSPQNGFAYDITVNDRPLGRHNVPLILNNQRQSIPLRDLPADINPGRPCEIKVVTLNRRGQKSAPAVIRNVILSTKPVITPEARLPEKRPLLNSGLSVIPVTDKYDSTGHSVGTLPNDYRGHNSLFDGQKVRLTAAAGEVVSFQLLLKKERDANASIRIELDDPRIRINLYQAVYVPSQGRRIPDPLLPLPQSIDLNEDTDQAIVADFFIPFDSIAALRTGSISISDGRRLPLEVVVLPFALPREATFFCEMNSYGLPDNVNEYYALQQIAYDHRVHCNILHYSHNTATPGSRKTNLDMRLRSGRRMDNKRYDNIQPGDVSGYWDDFAEAFGPYLDGSLFKDSHRGPIPAPGFYLSFHESWPLNCRAFFNGNADAYQAFTEHPAYAETYVNILRDFVQVADARGWNKAGFQVYFNNKGSLAEKSKAPWILDEPSSFWDYRALQFYGGLTDQGHESRPNVKIQYRVDISRPEYCRAQLDGRSDLWVVATSAFQNYRRLITDRIERDRLRVWIYGTSNHVHETNRNIQAWAVDSWQNGAEGIVPWQTVNKTGSALTEADQLGLFIFDTAPSGEISIRHSMRLKAYRDAQQLIEYLTLLKKHQNWTQSQMQDFIRHYVKVDALVEKANDDDAGTTTFSQLSAMDLEALRTATIELLIGRPIQ
;
A
#
# COMPACT_ATOMS: atom_id res chain seq x y z
N MET A 1 -78.41 -24.43 62.19
CA MET A 1 -77.00 -24.96 62.19
C MET A 1 -76.10 -23.85 61.75
N ARG A 2 -75.32 -23.33 62.68
CA ARG A 2 -74.43 -22.19 62.49
C ARG A 2 -73.07 -22.72 62.17
N PHE A 3 -72.40 -22.22 61.04
CA PHE A 3 -70.96 -22.44 60.77
C PHE A 3 -70.24 -21.14 60.96
N PHE A 4 -69.21 -21.13 61.80
CA PHE A 4 -68.29 -20.09 61.99
C PHE A 4 -67.12 -20.26 60.92
N PRO A 5 -66.57 -19.20 60.28
CA PRO A 5 -65.32 -19.28 59.56
C PRO A 5 -64.17 -18.95 60.49
N VAL A 6 -63.12 -19.77 60.45
CA VAL A 6 -61.82 -19.53 61.08
C VAL A 6 -61.00 -18.64 60.16
N LEU A 7 -60.58 -17.51 60.73
CA LEU A 7 -59.64 -16.57 60.03
C LEU A 7 -58.23 -17.05 60.22
N LEU A 8 -57.55 -17.50 59.15
CA LEU A 8 -56.12 -17.73 59.13
C LEU A 8 -55.41 -16.42 58.76
N LEU A 9 -54.65 -15.82 59.71
CA LEU A 9 -53.70 -14.76 59.47
C LEU A 9 -52.42 -15.35 58.89
N SER A 10 -52.14 -15.15 57.59
CA SER A 10 -50.84 -15.40 57.00
C SER A 10 -49.99 -14.16 57.12
N THR A 11 -48.98 -14.19 57.96
CA THR A 11 -47.93 -13.20 58.08
C THR A 11 -47.02 -13.33 56.84
N TYR A 12 -47.14 -12.39 55.87
CA TYR A 12 -46.15 -12.18 54.84
C TYR A 12 -44.91 -11.55 55.46
N LEU A 13 -43.80 -12.33 55.58
CA LEU A 13 -42.51 -11.81 55.79
C LEU A 13 -42.06 -11.19 54.47
N ILE A 14 -42.09 -9.88 54.34
CA ILE A 14 -41.42 -9.09 53.35
C ILE A 14 -39.93 -9.22 53.66
N ARG A 15 -39.21 -10.10 52.93
CA ARG A 15 -37.76 -10.02 52.83
C ARG A 15 -37.48 -8.75 52.05
N ALA A 16 -37.03 -7.71 52.73
CA ALA A 16 -36.30 -6.66 52.09
C ALA A 16 -35.05 -7.28 51.44
N SER A 17 -35.05 -7.38 50.13
CA SER A 17 -33.81 -7.61 49.40
C SER A 17 -32.93 -6.38 49.68
N GLU A 18 -31.93 -6.53 50.53
CA GLU A 18 -30.83 -5.59 50.57
C GLU A 18 -30.32 -5.45 49.14
N CYS A 19 -30.60 -4.33 48.52
CA CYS A 19 -29.89 -3.90 47.33
C CYS A 19 -28.47 -3.70 47.82
N ALA A 20 -27.60 -4.68 47.61
CA ALA A 20 -26.18 -4.55 47.86
C ALA A 20 -25.73 -3.28 47.14
N ALA A 21 -25.20 -2.33 47.85
CA ALA A 21 -24.64 -1.13 47.28
C ALA A 21 -23.56 -1.60 46.27
N ILE A 22 -23.78 -1.33 45.01
CA ILE A 22 -22.78 -1.62 43.97
C ILE A 22 -21.56 -0.77 44.33
N ASP A 23 -20.46 -1.43 44.73
CA ASP A 23 -19.19 -0.75 44.97
C ASP A 23 -18.71 -0.11 43.67
N SER A 24 -18.98 1.17 43.50
CA SER A 24 -18.51 1.97 42.39
C SER A 24 -17.33 2.84 42.80
N ILE A 25 -16.28 2.81 42.02
CA ILE A 25 -15.07 3.61 42.23
C ILE A 25 -14.98 4.67 41.14
N GLN A 26 -14.71 5.92 41.54
CA GLN A 26 -14.54 7.06 40.66
C GLN A 26 -13.06 7.39 40.49
N LEU A 27 -12.61 7.42 39.27
CA LEU A 27 -11.23 7.69 38.91
C LEU A 27 -11.20 8.94 37.99
N PRO A 28 -10.74 10.10 38.49
CA PRO A 28 -10.53 11.27 37.63
C PRO A 28 -9.32 11.06 36.72
N ALA A 29 -9.36 11.69 35.55
CA ALA A 29 -8.24 11.65 34.63
C ALA A 29 -6.98 12.26 35.28
N THR A 30 -5.84 11.57 35.10
CA THR A 30 -4.53 12.02 35.59
C THR A 30 -3.67 12.63 34.49
N LYS A 31 -3.95 12.28 33.23
CA LYS A 31 -3.33 12.80 32.04
C LYS A 31 -4.36 12.87 30.92
N ASP A 32 -4.31 13.92 30.12
CA ASP A 32 -4.98 13.96 28.83
C ASP A 32 -4.24 14.83 27.83
N ASN A 33 -4.44 14.56 26.53
CA ASN A 33 -3.85 15.33 25.44
C ASN A 33 -4.70 15.14 24.17
N SER A 34 -4.78 16.18 23.36
CA SER A 34 -5.30 16.07 21.99
C SER A 34 -4.13 15.89 21.03
N ILE A 35 -3.93 14.68 20.58
CA ILE A 35 -2.84 14.33 19.65
C ILE A 35 -3.23 14.72 18.23
N VAL A 36 -2.47 15.64 17.65
CA VAL A 36 -2.72 16.18 16.32
C VAL A 36 -2.14 15.22 15.27
N MET A 37 -2.91 14.93 14.20
CA MET A 37 -2.53 14.02 13.13
C MET A 37 -2.63 14.67 11.75
N VAL A 38 -2.61 16.01 11.71
CA VAL A 38 -2.62 16.80 10.47
C VAL A 38 -1.19 17.00 9.99
N ASP A 39 -0.96 16.85 8.70
CA ASP A 39 0.33 17.13 8.08
C ASP A 39 0.82 18.55 8.41
N GLY A 40 2.08 18.66 8.82
CA GLY A 40 2.69 19.91 9.26
C GLY A 40 2.37 20.33 10.72
N GLU A 41 1.44 19.68 11.42
CA GLU A 41 1.08 19.97 12.80
C GLU A 41 1.38 18.84 13.80
N TRP A 42 2.01 17.77 13.36
CA TRP A 42 2.28 16.55 14.14
C TRP A 42 3.03 16.79 15.47
N GLU A 43 3.82 17.86 15.56
CA GLU A 43 4.64 18.17 16.73
C GLU A 43 3.88 18.98 17.80
N GLN A 44 2.63 19.38 17.55
CA GLN A 44 1.83 20.13 18.50
C GLN A 44 1.46 19.29 19.71
N ASN A 45 1.46 19.94 20.89
CA ASN A 45 1.00 19.36 22.15
C ASN A 45 -0.13 20.23 22.73
N ALA A 46 -1.20 19.59 23.18
CA ALA A 46 -2.36 20.25 23.77
C ALA A 46 -2.63 19.81 25.23
N GLY A 47 -1.69 19.11 25.88
CA GLY A 47 -1.84 18.54 27.23
C GLY A 47 -2.05 19.57 28.37
N GLN A 48 -1.92 20.87 28.09
CA GLN A 48 -2.17 21.95 29.10
C GLN A 48 -3.40 22.80 28.74
N GLN A 49 -4.18 22.38 27.75
CA GLN A 49 -5.37 23.12 27.33
C GLN A 49 -6.57 22.73 28.17
N GLY A 50 -7.37 23.72 28.64
CA GLY A 50 -8.62 23.44 29.40
C GLY A 50 -9.71 22.72 28.58
N ARG A 51 -9.57 22.68 27.28
CA ARG A 51 -10.42 21.92 26.34
C ARG A 51 -9.54 21.23 25.31
N ILE A 52 -9.81 19.98 25.06
CA ILE A 52 -9.10 19.15 24.09
C ILE A 52 -10.00 18.75 22.92
N ARG A 53 -9.47 18.82 21.71
CA ARG A 53 -10.22 18.51 20.49
C ARG A 53 -10.35 17.00 20.31
N VAL A 54 -11.57 16.59 19.90
CA VAL A 54 -11.87 15.22 19.44
C VAL A 54 -12.42 15.36 18.02
N LYS A 55 -11.58 15.18 17.02
CA LYS A 55 -11.97 15.39 15.63
C LYS A 55 -11.51 14.23 14.77
N GLY A 56 -12.46 13.53 14.18
CA GLY A 56 -12.28 12.21 13.56
C GLY A 56 -11.15 12.05 12.57
N ASN A 57 -10.82 13.10 11.83
CA ASN A 57 -9.77 13.05 10.81
C ASN A 57 -8.54 13.92 11.11
N GLN A 58 -8.46 14.49 12.29
CA GLN A 58 -7.36 15.42 12.63
C GLN A 58 -6.83 15.27 14.05
N HIS A 59 -7.68 14.95 15.03
CA HIS A 59 -7.30 14.92 16.43
C HIS A 59 -7.85 13.70 17.16
N MET A 60 -6.98 12.92 17.78
CA MET A 60 -7.35 11.86 18.72
C MET A 60 -7.04 12.30 20.14
N VAL A 61 -7.91 11.98 21.09
CA VAL A 61 -7.66 12.22 22.51
C VAL A 61 -6.99 11.02 23.13
N ALA A 62 -5.84 11.24 23.78
CA ALA A 62 -5.21 10.32 24.70
C ALA A 62 -5.61 10.70 26.13
N ILE A 63 -6.06 9.72 26.95
CA ILE A 63 -6.49 9.94 28.33
C ILE A 63 -6.04 8.78 29.21
N ALA A 64 -5.59 9.07 30.44
CA ALA A 64 -5.18 8.05 31.40
C ALA A 64 -5.71 8.33 32.81
N PHE A 65 -5.77 7.27 33.63
CA PHE A 65 -6.33 7.27 34.97
C PHE A 65 -5.38 6.56 35.93
N ASP A 66 -5.38 6.96 37.21
CA ASP A 66 -4.74 6.16 38.25
C ASP A 66 -5.65 4.97 38.59
N THR A 67 -5.24 3.77 38.17
CA THR A 67 -5.99 2.55 38.37
C THR A 67 -5.59 1.79 39.65
N SER A 68 -4.78 2.34 40.54
CA SER A 68 -4.30 1.69 41.76
C SER A 68 -5.43 1.18 42.66
N ALA A 69 -6.56 1.96 42.76
CA ALA A 69 -7.70 1.61 43.56
C ALA A 69 -8.49 0.37 43.08
N ILE A 70 -8.35 0.02 41.81
CA ILE A 70 -9.05 -1.12 41.17
C ILE A 70 -8.08 -2.27 40.83
N GLN A 71 -6.81 -2.13 41.18
CA GLN A 71 -5.82 -3.18 40.92
C GLN A 71 -6.19 -4.46 41.67
N GLY A 72 -6.14 -5.60 40.98
CA GLY A 72 -6.45 -6.92 41.51
C GLY A 72 -7.96 -7.20 41.70
N LYS A 73 -8.82 -6.28 41.27
CA LYS A 73 -10.28 -6.42 41.34
C LYS A 73 -10.87 -6.87 40.02
N GLN A 74 -12.06 -7.49 40.08
CA GLN A 74 -12.83 -7.85 38.90
C GLN A 74 -13.79 -6.69 38.55
N ILE A 75 -13.79 -6.28 37.28
CA ILE A 75 -14.59 -5.15 36.80
C ILE A 75 -15.84 -5.68 36.11
N LYS A 76 -16.99 -5.21 36.53
CA LYS A 76 -18.28 -5.54 35.94
C LYS A 76 -18.68 -4.58 34.83
N LYS A 77 -18.52 -3.28 35.08
CA LYS A 77 -18.88 -2.21 34.16
C LYS A 77 -17.96 -1.02 34.35
N ALA A 78 -17.72 -0.28 33.27
CA ALA A 78 -17.01 0.99 33.31
C ALA A 78 -17.70 2.01 32.41
N THR A 79 -17.82 3.26 32.90
CA THR A 79 -18.40 4.38 32.16
C THR A 79 -17.47 5.57 32.23
N LEU A 80 -17.04 6.06 31.06
CA LEU A 80 -16.26 7.30 30.94
C LEU A 80 -17.22 8.47 30.78
N ILE A 81 -17.07 9.47 31.66
CA ILE A 81 -17.87 10.71 31.66
C ILE A 81 -16.99 11.88 31.25
N CYS A 82 -17.37 12.58 30.18
CA CYS A 82 -16.69 13.78 29.71
C CYS A 82 -17.67 14.94 29.55
N VAL A 83 -17.33 16.13 29.99
CA VAL A 83 -18.14 17.33 29.76
C VAL A 83 -17.97 17.77 28.31
N ARG A 84 -19.10 18.01 27.63
CA ARG A 84 -19.14 18.53 26.26
C ARG A 84 -18.58 19.94 26.18
N GLY A 85 -17.77 20.22 25.17
CA GLY A 85 -17.42 21.59 24.77
C GLY A 85 -18.51 22.25 23.93
N ASP A 86 -18.15 22.97 22.91
CA ASP A 86 -19.07 23.82 22.16
C ASP A 86 -19.92 23.07 21.11
N GLN A 87 -19.40 21.96 20.58
CA GLN A 87 -20.05 21.18 19.51
C GLN A 87 -20.32 19.73 19.95
N GLU A 88 -21.33 19.13 19.37
CA GLU A 88 -21.74 17.75 19.69
C GLU A 88 -20.85 16.72 18.99
N ILE A 89 -20.58 15.62 19.67
CA ILE A 89 -19.88 14.45 19.16
C ILE A 89 -20.92 13.38 18.84
N SER A 90 -20.96 12.91 17.61
CA SER A 90 -21.97 11.97 17.12
C SER A 90 -21.72 10.53 17.61
N GLY A 91 -20.47 10.12 17.64
CA GLY A 91 -20.06 8.77 18.07
C GLY A 91 -18.55 8.71 18.18
N ILE A 92 -18.04 7.68 18.89
CA ILE A 92 -16.62 7.50 19.10
C ILE A 92 -16.19 6.05 18.96
N THR A 93 -14.92 5.87 18.58
CA THR A 93 -14.16 4.62 18.78
C THR A 93 -13.18 4.84 19.92
N VAL A 94 -13.16 3.90 20.87
CA VAL A 94 -12.19 3.90 21.97
C VAL A 94 -11.23 2.73 21.79
N SER A 95 -9.95 2.98 22.03
CA SER A 95 -8.88 1.97 21.97
C SER A 95 -7.97 2.09 23.18
N THR A 96 -7.28 1.04 23.56
CA THR A 96 -6.17 1.15 24.51
C THR A 96 -4.93 1.72 23.85
N ILE A 97 -4.01 2.29 24.63
CA ILE A 97 -2.71 2.81 24.19
C ILE A 97 -1.61 1.85 24.66
N ALA A 98 -0.85 1.29 23.72
CA ALA A 98 0.18 0.27 24.01
C ALA A 98 1.56 0.84 24.38
N SER A 99 1.72 2.15 24.42
CA SER A 99 2.96 2.84 24.79
C SER A 99 2.77 3.75 25.99
N GLN A 100 3.77 3.85 26.85
CA GLN A 100 3.83 4.91 27.86
C GLN A 100 3.95 6.27 27.17
N TRP A 101 3.36 7.31 27.77
CA TRP A 101 3.38 8.65 27.21
C TRP A 101 3.40 9.74 28.28
N ASP A 102 3.92 10.90 27.92
CA ASP A 102 3.98 12.08 28.77
C ASP A 102 2.98 13.14 28.26
N GLU A 103 2.17 13.68 29.15
CA GLU A 103 1.14 14.64 28.81
C GLU A 103 1.69 15.91 28.16
N ASN A 104 2.81 16.42 28.70
CA ASN A 104 3.35 17.72 28.33
C ASN A 104 4.29 17.65 27.11
N ARG A 105 4.75 16.45 26.73
CA ARG A 105 5.74 16.26 25.68
C ARG A 105 5.25 15.37 24.54
N SER A 106 4.16 14.61 24.74
CA SER A 106 3.62 13.74 23.69
C SER A 106 2.97 14.54 22.56
N ASN A 107 3.10 14.03 21.35
CA ASN A 107 2.50 14.58 20.13
C ASN A 107 2.28 13.46 19.11
N GLY A 108 1.91 13.78 17.88
CA GLY A 108 1.66 12.76 16.83
C GLY A 108 2.88 11.88 16.54
N ILE A 109 4.09 12.38 16.73
CA ILE A 109 5.35 11.70 16.42
C ILE A 109 5.95 10.97 17.61
N SER A 110 5.86 11.54 18.81
CA SER A 110 6.59 11.09 19.99
C SER A 110 5.67 10.90 21.19
N ALA A 111 5.92 9.84 21.95
CA ALA A 111 5.29 9.62 23.26
C ALA A 111 5.82 10.58 24.35
N GLY A 112 6.91 11.30 24.11
CA GLY A 112 7.51 12.22 25.04
C GLY A 112 8.24 11.59 26.23
N ILE A 113 8.54 10.30 26.21
CA ILE A 113 9.22 9.55 27.27
C ILE A 113 10.68 9.29 26.87
N ASP A 114 11.61 9.63 27.77
CA ASP A 114 13.03 9.37 27.54
C ASP A 114 13.31 7.87 27.43
N GLY A 115 14.07 7.45 26.40
CA GLY A 115 14.34 6.06 26.11
C GLY A 115 13.28 5.32 25.32
N ILE A 116 12.13 5.94 25.04
CA ILE A 116 11.14 5.39 24.12
C ILE A 116 11.29 6.13 22.77
N GLN A 117 11.62 5.36 21.73
CA GLN A 117 11.71 5.89 20.38
C GLN A 117 10.30 6.11 19.81
N ASN A 118 10.01 7.30 19.35
CA ASN A 118 8.71 7.70 18.81
C ASN A 118 7.54 7.27 19.73
N TRP A 119 6.67 6.38 19.27
CA TRP A 119 5.60 5.72 20.05
C TRP A 119 5.90 4.24 20.32
N GLY A 120 7.16 3.88 20.59
CA GLY A 120 7.56 2.54 20.98
C GLY A 120 8.49 1.83 20.01
N TYR A 121 8.56 2.26 18.76
CA TYR A 121 9.53 1.79 17.75
C TYR A 121 9.79 2.89 16.70
N MET A 122 10.80 2.70 15.87
CA MET A 122 11.17 3.63 14.79
C MET A 122 9.97 3.89 13.86
N ASP A 123 9.75 5.15 13.53
CA ASP A 123 8.65 5.64 12.67
C ASP A 123 7.23 5.37 13.21
N ALA A 124 7.07 4.91 14.46
CA ALA A 124 5.76 4.74 15.06
C ALA A 124 5.09 6.09 15.29
N ARG A 125 3.94 6.29 14.66
CA ARG A 125 3.03 7.42 14.95
C ARG A 125 2.00 7.00 16.01
N PHE A 126 1.36 7.97 16.68
CA PHE A 126 0.38 7.67 17.73
C PHE A 126 -0.67 6.63 17.33
N PRO A 127 -1.31 6.71 16.13
CA PRO A 127 -2.30 5.70 15.75
C PRO A 127 -1.77 4.28 15.63
N ALA A 128 -0.47 4.09 15.47
CA ALA A 128 0.14 2.76 15.40
C ALA A 128 0.13 2.00 16.73
N VAL A 129 -0.06 2.70 17.85
CA VAL A 129 -0.14 2.11 19.20
C VAL A 129 -1.56 2.13 19.77
N CYS A 130 -2.53 2.47 18.95
CA CYS A 130 -3.96 2.42 19.29
C CYS A 130 -4.77 1.96 18.07
N GLY A 131 -5.81 1.17 18.31
CA GLY A 131 -6.84 0.81 17.32
C GLY A 131 -6.38 0.29 15.96
N GLY A 132 -5.65 -0.72 15.87
CA GLY A 132 -5.18 -1.32 14.61
C GLY A 132 -3.91 -2.12 14.77
N ASN A 133 -3.36 -2.09 15.96
CA ASN A 133 -2.25 -2.92 16.29
C ASN A 133 -2.74 -4.20 17.02
N SER A 134 -1.93 -5.23 17.03
CA SER A 134 -2.29 -6.56 17.53
C SER A 134 -2.60 -6.60 19.04
N PHE A 135 -2.26 -5.56 19.75
CA PHE A 135 -2.40 -5.49 21.20
C PHE A 135 -3.63 -4.70 21.65
N THR A 136 -4.10 -3.70 20.92
CA THR A 136 -5.17 -2.80 21.37
C THR A 136 -6.54 -3.44 21.28
N LEU A 137 -7.36 -3.19 22.31
CA LEU A 137 -8.79 -3.45 22.30
C LEU A 137 -9.51 -2.27 21.66
N ALA A 138 -10.21 -2.47 20.58
CA ALA A 138 -11.00 -1.44 19.92
C ALA A 138 -12.48 -1.61 20.28
N TYR A 139 -13.13 -0.50 20.65
CA TYR A 139 -14.54 -0.48 20.95
C TYR A 139 -15.21 0.76 20.38
N GLN A 140 -16.41 0.60 19.85
CA GLN A 140 -17.22 1.66 19.27
C GLN A 140 -18.42 1.93 20.17
N SER A 141 -18.59 3.16 20.59
CA SER A 141 -19.68 3.57 21.46
C SER A 141 -20.43 4.77 20.86
N PRO A 142 -21.75 4.69 20.72
CA PRO A 142 -22.55 5.87 20.42
C PRO A 142 -22.38 6.91 21.53
N SER A 143 -22.46 8.18 21.19
CA SER A 143 -22.42 9.26 22.17
C SER A 143 -23.78 9.39 22.85
N GLU A 144 -23.80 9.32 24.17
CA GLU A 144 -24.98 9.58 24.99
C GLU A 144 -24.78 10.88 25.79
N LEU A 145 -25.61 11.90 25.54
CA LEU A 145 -25.50 13.21 26.19
C LEU A 145 -26.56 13.33 27.28
N LYS A 146 -26.10 13.45 28.54
CA LYS A 146 -26.96 13.72 29.72
C LYS A 146 -26.43 14.90 30.50
N ASP A 147 -27.24 15.94 30.71
CA ASP A 147 -26.89 17.15 31.50
C ASP A 147 -25.57 17.79 31.01
N GLY A 148 -25.36 17.84 29.68
CA GLY A 148 -24.13 18.40 29.06
C GLY A 148 -22.91 17.50 29.18
N LYS A 149 -23.06 16.23 29.57
CA LYS A 149 -21.97 15.27 29.73
C LYS A 149 -22.20 14.05 28.85
N TYR A 150 -21.16 13.61 28.18
CA TYR A 150 -21.14 12.33 27.50
C TYR A 150 -20.93 11.22 28.52
N HIS A 151 -21.66 10.13 28.36
CA HIS A 151 -21.54 8.88 29.12
C HIS A 151 -21.20 7.77 28.13
N TRP A 152 -19.95 7.34 28.10
CA TRP A 152 -19.49 6.31 27.19
C TRP A 152 -19.22 5.01 27.95
N ASP A 153 -19.91 3.96 27.60
CA ASP A 153 -19.65 2.64 28.17
C ASP A 153 -18.36 2.08 27.59
N ILE A 154 -17.40 1.77 28.47
CA ILE A 154 -16.09 1.25 28.12
C ILE A 154 -16.06 -0.25 28.46
N PRO A 155 -15.64 -1.13 27.53
CA PRO A 155 -15.50 -2.55 27.80
C PRO A 155 -14.60 -2.81 29.02
N PRO A 156 -15.02 -3.65 29.98
CA PRO A 156 -14.23 -3.98 31.17
C PRO A 156 -12.80 -4.42 30.86
N ASP A 157 -12.58 -5.12 29.73
CA ASP A 157 -11.26 -5.58 29.33
C ASP A 157 -10.28 -4.44 29.02
N MET A 158 -10.76 -3.27 28.54
CA MET A 158 -9.90 -2.10 28.37
C MET A 158 -9.42 -1.55 29.71
N ILE A 159 -10.27 -1.60 30.74
CA ILE A 159 -9.94 -1.15 32.08
C ILE A 159 -9.02 -2.16 32.77
N HIS A 160 -9.28 -3.47 32.59
CA HIS A 160 -8.35 -4.53 33.03
C HIS A 160 -6.97 -4.38 32.38
N ALA A 161 -6.88 -4.01 31.10
CA ALA A 161 -5.59 -3.75 30.45
C ALA A 161 -4.82 -2.62 31.13
N MET A 162 -5.51 -1.52 31.55
CA MET A 162 -4.86 -0.43 32.29
C MET A 162 -4.50 -0.85 33.72
N SER A 163 -5.40 -1.50 34.46
CA SER A 163 -5.17 -1.89 35.86
C SER A 163 -4.08 -2.96 36.05
N THR A 164 -3.80 -3.74 35.00
CA THR A 164 -2.73 -4.76 34.98
C THR A 164 -1.41 -4.25 34.40
N GLY A 165 -1.36 -2.97 33.96
CA GLY A 165 -0.18 -2.38 33.33
C GLY A 165 0.08 -2.84 31.90
N VAL A 166 -0.92 -3.45 31.26
CA VAL A 166 -0.87 -3.93 29.89
C VAL A 166 -1.13 -2.78 28.91
N ALA A 167 -1.91 -1.78 29.30
CA ALA A 167 -2.14 -0.56 28.55
C ALA A 167 -1.86 0.70 29.40
N TYR A 168 -1.64 1.82 28.73
CA TYR A 168 -1.21 3.08 29.36
C TYR A 168 -2.23 4.20 29.20
N GLY A 169 -3.46 3.88 28.85
CA GLY A 169 -4.57 4.81 28.70
C GLY A 169 -5.54 4.40 27.61
N LEU A 170 -6.48 5.29 27.32
CA LEU A 170 -7.48 5.16 26.27
C LEU A 170 -7.24 6.22 25.19
N ALA A 171 -7.37 5.84 23.93
CA ALA A 171 -7.41 6.73 22.79
C ALA A 171 -8.86 6.87 22.31
N ILE A 172 -9.34 8.09 22.16
CA ILE A 172 -10.70 8.40 21.71
C ILE A 172 -10.62 9.04 20.32
N HIS A 173 -11.41 8.51 19.39
CA HIS A 173 -11.50 8.94 18.01
C HIS A 173 -12.96 9.15 17.64
N GLU A 174 -13.33 10.35 17.17
CA GLU A 174 -14.69 10.68 16.73
C GLU A 174 -15.01 10.00 15.39
N HIS A 175 -16.29 9.71 15.15
CA HIS A 175 -16.73 9.10 13.90
C HIS A 175 -16.86 10.09 12.74
N ASP A 176 -17.21 11.35 13.02
CA ASP A 176 -17.35 12.39 12.00
C ASP A 176 -16.02 12.97 11.55
N ALA A 177 -15.92 13.25 10.24
CA ALA A 177 -14.75 13.87 9.61
C ALA A 177 -15.06 15.21 8.95
N ASP A 178 -16.08 15.93 9.43
CA ASP A 178 -16.44 17.24 8.91
C ASP A 178 -15.35 18.29 9.25
N TYR A 179 -14.67 18.80 8.24
CA TYR A 179 -13.63 19.83 8.38
C TYR A 179 -14.16 21.15 8.96
N GLY A 180 -15.45 21.46 8.79
CA GLY A 180 -16.09 22.65 9.35
C GLY A 180 -16.35 22.58 10.85
N ARG A 181 -16.17 21.39 11.48
CA ARG A 181 -16.45 21.16 12.89
C ARG A 181 -15.17 21.03 13.71
N ASN A 182 -15.18 21.50 14.94
CA ASN A 182 -14.10 21.37 15.93
C ASN A 182 -14.66 20.98 17.30
N PRO A 183 -15.25 19.79 17.46
CA PRO A 183 -15.80 19.35 18.74
C PRO A 183 -14.69 19.19 19.78
N THR A 184 -15.01 19.54 21.02
CA THR A 184 -14.08 19.45 22.16
C THR A 184 -14.78 18.79 23.36
N ILE A 185 -13.98 18.22 24.26
CA ILE A 185 -14.36 17.86 25.62
C ILE A 185 -13.52 18.67 26.60
N PHE A 186 -13.99 18.81 27.83
CA PHE A 186 -13.19 19.41 28.89
C PHE A 186 -12.05 18.46 29.26
N SER A 187 -10.87 19.04 29.47
CA SER A 187 -9.67 18.35 29.95
C SER A 187 -9.62 18.32 31.49
N LYS A 188 -8.62 17.66 32.04
CA LYS A 188 -8.38 17.66 33.48
C LYS A 188 -7.98 19.04 34.03
N GLU A 189 -7.47 19.93 33.19
CA GLU A 189 -7.14 21.33 33.55
C GLU A 189 -8.38 22.19 33.80
N GLN A 190 -9.54 21.75 33.31
CA GLN A 190 -10.80 22.46 33.55
C GLN A 190 -11.30 22.19 34.96
N SER A 191 -11.13 23.15 35.86
CA SER A 191 -11.50 23.08 37.28
C SER A 191 -12.94 22.60 37.48
N GLY A 192 -13.14 21.57 38.33
CA GLY A 192 -14.42 21.06 38.74
C GLY A 192 -15.13 20.07 37.78
N ASN A 193 -14.59 19.87 36.59
CA ASN A 193 -15.19 19.00 35.57
C ASN A 193 -14.17 18.16 34.77
N PRO A 194 -13.20 17.52 35.42
CA PRO A 194 -12.26 16.64 34.70
C PRO A 194 -13.00 15.44 34.11
N PRO A 195 -12.48 14.81 33.05
CA PRO A 195 -12.96 13.52 32.63
C PRO A 195 -12.91 12.51 33.78
N LEU A 196 -13.97 11.70 33.93
CA LEU A 196 -14.17 10.80 35.07
C LEU A 196 -14.49 9.39 34.59
N LEU A 197 -13.75 8.41 35.04
CA LEU A 197 -14.05 6.99 34.83
C LEU A 197 -14.74 6.41 36.06
N ILE A 198 -15.99 5.94 35.90
CA ILE A 198 -16.72 5.24 36.93
C ILE A 198 -16.63 3.74 36.69
N VAL A 199 -16.16 2.98 37.69
CA VAL A 199 -15.94 1.54 37.62
C VAL A 199 -16.82 0.83 38.63
N GLU A 200 -17.67 -0.06 38.16
CA GLU A 200 -18.47 -0.97 39.01
C GLU A 200 -17.72 -2.30 39.13
N LEU A 201 -17.60 -2.79 40.34
CA LEU A 201 -16.90 -4.05 40.64
C LEU A 201 -17.87 -5.22 40.75
N GLU A 202 -17.38 -6.43 40.54
CA GLU A 202 -18.12 -7.66 40.79
C GLU A 202 -17.37 -8.61 41.72
N ASP A 203 -18.11 -9.47 42.42
CA ASP A 203 -17.53 -10.43 43.39
C ASP A 203 -16.92 -11.66 42.73
N HIS A 204 -17.27 -11.91 41.46
CA HIS A 204 -16.69 -13.04 40.72
C HIS A 204 -15.24 -12.77 40.40
N HIS A 205 -14.40 -13.80 40.51
CA HIS A 205 -12.98 -13.73 40.31
C HIS A 205 -12.50 -14.76 39.27
N ASP A 206 -11.79 -14.30 38.26
CA ASP A 206 -11.09 -15.21 37.38
C ASP A 206 -10.12 -16.11 38.18
N PRO A 207 -9.99 -17.41 37.86
CA PRO A 207 -8.99 -18.27 38.48
C PRO A 207 -7.57 -17.80 38.14
N ALA A 208 -6.57 -18.28 38.89
CA ALA A 208 -5.18 -18.03 38.57
C ALA A 208 -4.87 -18.56 37.16
N PRO A 209 -4.10 -17.82 36.36
CA PRO A 209 -3.81 -18.24 35.00
C PRO A 209 -2.85 -19.42 34.95
N GLU A 210 -3.06 -20.32 34.00
CA GLU A 210 -2.11 -21.40 33.71
C GLU A 210 -0.92 -20.87 32.92
N THR A 211 0.15 -21.64 32.90
CA THR A 211 1.37 -21.34 32.16
C THR A 211 1.16 -21.59 30.65
N ALA A 212 1.63 -20.73 29.81
CA ALA A 212 1.64 -20.96 28.36
C ALA A 212 2.43 -22.23 28.00
N ALA A 213 1.98 -23.00 27.02
CA ALA A 213 2.54 -24.27 26.61
C ALA A 213 3.17 -24.22 25.20
N ASP A 214 3.91 -25.26 24.87
CA ASP A 214 4.47 -25.54 23.53
C ASP A 214 5.25 -24.36 22.94
N LEU A 215 6.10 -23.72 23.73
CA LEU A 215 6.92 -22.59 23.29
C LEU A 215 7.91 -23.05 22.23
N MET A 216 7.91 -22.35 21.10
CA MET A 216 8.86 -22.56 20.02
C MET A 216 9.22 -21.21 19.40
N VAL A 217 10.49 -21.00 19.10
CA VAL A 217 10.94 -19.84 18.35
C VAL A 217 11.18 -20.23 16.90
N MET A 218 10.48 -19.56 16.00
CA MET A 218 10.80 -19.56 14.58
C MET A 218 11.62 -18.31 14.29
N ALA A 219 12.90 -18.49 14.04
CA ALA A 219 13.80 -17.39 13.73
C ALA A 219 14.55 -17.71 12.45
N SER A 220 14.40 -16.89 11.44
CA SER A 220 15.29 -16.83 10.30
C SER A 220 16.28 -15.67 10.42
N ASP A 221 15.89 -14.60 11.07
CA ASP A 221 16.67 -13.43 11.46
C ASP A 221 16.01 -12.69 12.63
N VAL A 222 16.63 -11.62 13.15
CA VAL A 222 16.12 -10.86 14.31
C VAL A 222 14.79 -10.17 13.99
N ASP A 223 14.59 -9.69 12.78
CA ASP A 223 13.41 -8.89 12.42
C ASP A 223 12.20 -9.76 12.06
N SER A 224 12.43 -11.01 11.67
CA SER A 224 11.37 -11.97 11.33
C SER A 224 11.15 -13.05 12.38
N ALA A 225 11.86 -13.00 13.50
CA ALA A 225 11.71 -13.98 14.58
C ALA A 225 10.31 -13.90 15.19
N LYS A 226 9.72 -15.08 15.45
CA LYS A 226 8.40 -15.22 16.07
C LYS A 226 8.44 -16.25 17.18
N LEU A 227 7.85 -15.90 18.31
CA LEU A 227 7.55 -16.84 19.38
C LEU A 227 6.17 -17.46 19.12
N LEU A 228 6.13 -18.77 18.95
CA LEU A 228 4.89 -19.54 18.88
C LEU A 228 4.65 -20.19 20.23
N LEU A 229 3.42 -20.13 20.69
CA LEU A 229 2.99 -20.75 21.93
C LEU A 229 1.52 -21.17 21.86
N THR A 230 1.12 -22.08 22.72
CA THR A 230 -0.28 -22.41 22.97
C THR A 230 -0.74 -21.63 24.20
N SER A 231 -1.77 -20.80 24.03
CA SER A 231 -2.31 -19.96 25.10
C SER A 231 -3.08 -20.80 26.12
N PRO A 232 -3.04 -20.45 27.41
CA PRO A 232 -3.81 -21.11 28.43
C PRO A 232 -5.30 -20.72 28.37
N GLN A 233 -6.16 -21.48 29.05
CA GLN A 233 -7.59 -21.27 29.08
C GLN A 233 -8.00 -19.98 29.83
N ASN A 234 -7.31 -19.64 30.91
CA ASN A 234 -7.68 -18.59 31.86
C ASN A 234 -6.70 -17.38 31.77
N GLY A 235 -6.17 -17.09 30.59
CA GLY A 235 -5.28 -15.98 30.38
C GLY A 235 -5.99 -14.74 29.86
N PHE A 236 -5.42 -13.57 30.14
CA PHE A 236 -5.84 -12.29 29.61
C PHE A 236 -4.72 -11.65 28.78
N ALA A 237 -3.51 -11.60 29.32
CA ALA A 237 -2.37 -10.98 28.67
C ALA A 237 -1.07 -11.72 28.98
N TYR A 238 0.02 -11.39 28.29
CA TYR A 238 1.36 -11.89 28.54
C TYR A 238 2.29 -10.80 29.04
N ASP A 239 3.20 -11.15 29.96
CA ASP A 239 4.48 -10.48 30.17
C ASP A 239 5.56 -11.32 29.51
N ILE A 240 6.22 -10.76 28.50
CA ILE A 240 7.28 -11.45 27.77
C ILE A 240 8.58 -10.70 27.97
N THR A 241 9.64 -11.43 28.34
CA THR A 241 10.98 -10.86 28.45
C THR A 241 11.97 -11.65 27.61
N VAL A 242 12.96 -10.95 27.07
CA VAL A 242 14.13 -11.53 26.39
C VAL A 242 15.36 -11.10 27.19
N ASN A 243 16.11 -12.04 27.77
CA ASN A 243 17.18 -11.78 28.73
C ASN A 243 16.78 -10.79 29.84
N ASP A 244 15.61 -11.03 30.47
CA ASP A 244 14.98 -10.17 31.49
C ASP A 244 14.61 -8.74 31.05
N ARG A 245 14.72 -8.42 29.78
CA ARG A 245 14.23 -7.14 29.18
C ARG A 245 12.82 -7.32 28.63
N PRO A 246 11.86 -6.45 28.97
CA PRO A 246 10.50 -6.58 28.50
C PRO A 246 10.41 -6.37 26.98
N LEU A 247 9.66 -7.24 26.31
CA LEU A 247 9.24 -7.04 24.92
C LEU A 247 8.21 -5.90 24.87
N GLY A 248 8.35 -4.99 23.90
CA GLY A 248 7.44 -3.86 23.74
C GLY A 248 5.98 -4.30 23.63
N ARG A 249 5.08 -3.62 24.35
CA ARG A 249 3.64 -3.97 24.39
C ARG A 249 2.97 -3.97 23.01
N HIS A 250 3.40 -3.14 22.09
CA HIS A 250 2.91 -3.10 20.71
C HIS A 250 3.19 -4.40 19.92
N ASN A 251 4.06 -5.28 20.41
CA ASN A 251 4.34 -6.59 19.83
C ASN A 251 3.57 -7.75 20.52
N VAL A 252 2.94 -7.50 21.68
CA VAL A 252 2.36 -8.55 22.51
C VAL A 252 0.84 -8.56 22.37
N PRO A 253 0.22 -9.56 21.71
CA PRO A 253 -1.23 -9.64 21.57
C PRO A 253 -1.89 -10.01 22.91
N LEU A 254 -3.21 -9.75 23.00
CA LEU A 254 -4.03 -10.34 24.05
C LEU A 254 -4.20 -11.84 23.82
N ILE A 255 -4.50 -12.56 24.92
CA ILE A 255 -4.62 -14.01 24.88
C ILE A 255 -5.93 -14.42 24.18
N LEU A 256 -5.79 -15.30 23.21
CA LEU A 256 -6.91 -16.05 22.61
C LEU A 256 -6.88 -17.44 23.24
N ASN A 257 -7.75 -17.67 24.21
CA ASN A 257 -7.77 -18.89 25.03
C ASN A 257 -7.74 -20.18 24.22
N ASN A 258 -6.87 -21.12 24.61
CA ASN A 258 -6.69 -22.42 23.98
C ASN A 258 -6.30 -22.37 22.48
N GLN A 259 -5.66 -21.30 22.03
CA GLN A 259 -5.24 -21.16 20.63
C GLN A 259 -3.72 -21.09 20.49
N ARG A 260 -3.25 -21.52 19.33
CA ARG A 260 -1.88 -21.30 18.90
C ARG A 260 -1.73 -19.82 18.52
N GLN A 261 -0.84 -19.11 19.18
CA GLN A 261 -0.55 -17.71 18.93
C GLN A 261 0.89 -17.51 18.45
N SER A 262 1.07 -16.50 17.60
CA SER A 262 2.36 -16.05 17.08
C SER A 262 2.63 -14.63 17.56
N ILE A 263 3.79 -14.43 18.19
CA ILE A 263 4.17 -13.15 18.78
C ILE A 263 5.47 -12.70 18.11
N PRO A 264 5.50 -11.54 17.44
CA PRO A 264 6.72 -11.05 16.81
C PRO A 264 7.77 -10.67 17.86
N LEU A 265 8.98 -11.17 17.68
CA LEU A 265 10.16 -10.83 18.49
C LEU A 265 10.97 -9.77 17.74
N ARG A 266 10.52 -8.53 17.76
CA ARG A 266 11.16 -7.40 17.09
C ARG A 266 11.22 -6.18 18.00
N ASP A 267 11.92 -5.13 17.60
CA ASP A 267 12.25 -3.96 18.43
C ASP A 267 12.91 -4.36 19.74
N LEU A 268 13.76 -5.37 19.66
CA LEU A 268 14.45 -5.88 20.84
C LEU A 268 15.44 -4.84 21.37
N PRO A 269 15.66 -4.81 22.70
CA PRO A 269 16.66 -3.94 23.27
C PRO A 269 18.04 -4.11 22.61
N ALA A 270 18.77 -3.00 22.45
CA ALA A 270 20.04 -2.95 21.73
C ALA A 270 21.15 -3.86 22.33
N ASP A 271 20.99 -4.27 23.58
CA ASP A 271 21.91 -5.20 24.28
C ASP A 271 21.64 -6.67 23.96
N ILE A 272 20.55 -6.98 23.24
CA ILE A 272 20.28 -8.33 22.75
C ILE A 272 20.99 -8.53 21.42
N ASN A 273 22.15 -9.13 21.50
CA ASN A 273 23.03 -9.32 20.35
C ASN A 273 22.52 -10.46 19.44
N PRO A 274 22.27 -10.18 18.14
CA PRO A 274 22.03 -11.24 17.17
C PRO A 274 23.16 -12.29 17.18
N GLY A 275 22.79 -13.56 17.07
CA GLY A 275 23.74 -14.67 17.02
C GLY A 275 24.28 -15.13 18.40
N ARG A 276 23.92 -14.48 19.51
CA ARG A 276 24.19 -14.98 20.86
C ARG A 276 22.96 -15.66 21.45
N PRO A 277 23.12 -16.73 22.24
CA PRO A 277 22.00 -17.36 22.92
C PRO A 277 21.28 -16.39 23.86
N CYS A 278 19.96 -16.35 23.78
CA CYS A 278 19.10 -15.61 24.69
C CYS A 278 18.09 -16.55 25.39
N GLU A 279 17.52 -16.06 26.48
CA GLU A 279 16.42 -16.69 27.21
C GLU A 279 15.16 -15.89 27.01
N ILE A 280 14.06 -16.57 26.67
CA ILE A 280 12.72 -15.96 26.54
C ILE A 280 11.85 -16.52 27.63
N LYS A 281 11.26 -15.63 28.44
CA LYS A 281 10.29 -15.98 29.49
C LYS A 281 8.92 -15.42 29.11
N VAL A 282 7.90 -16.25 29.29
CA VAL A 282 6.51 -15.90 29.10
C VAL A 282 5.76 -16.11 30.39
N VAL A 283 5.17 -15.06 30.93
CA VAL A 283 4.30 -15.11 32.10
C VAL A 283 2.89 -14.74 31.65
N THR A 284 1.93 -15.55 31.96
CA THR A 284 0.50 -15.28 31.71
C THR A 284 -0.07 -14.46 32.85
N LEU A 285 -0.89 -13.46 32.51
CA LEU A 285 -1.68 -12.66 33.45
C LEU A 285 -3.17 -12.95 33.26
N ASN A 286 -3.95 -12.99 34.32
CA ASN A 286 -5.41 -12.89 34.26
C ASN A 286 -5.87 -11.42 34.36
N ARG A 287 -7.18 -11.14 34.27
CA ARG A 287 -7.77 -9.79 34.37
C ARG A 287 -7.47 -9.08 35.69
N ARG A 288 -7.18 -9.84 36.74
CA ARG A 288 -6.79 -9.32 38.06
C ARG A 288 -5.29 -9.07 38.23
N GLY A 289 -4.50 -9.33 37.18
CA GLY A 289 -3.04 -9.18 37.22
C GLY A 289 -2.32 -10.31 37.99
N GLN A 290 -3.00 -11.40 38.35
CA GLN A 290 -2.33 -12.57 38.90
C GLN A 290 -1.49 -13.23 37.83
N LYS A 291 -0.31 -13.69 38.24
CA LYS A 291 0.71 -14.22 37.33
C LYS A 291 0.82 -15.74 37.43
N SER A 292 0.99 -16.38 36.27
CA SER A 292 1.39 -17.80 36.21
C SER A 292 2.86 -18.01 36.63
N ALA A 293 3.25 -19.24 36.78
CA ALA A 293 4.67 -19.58 36.67
C ALA A 293 5.22 -19.24 35.29
N PRO A 294 6.49 -18.85 35.14
CA PRO A 294 7.07 -18.55 33.85
C PRO A 294 7.25 -19.79 32.98
N ALA A 295 6.79 -19.75 31.72
CA ALA A 295 7.26 -20.66 30.69
C ALA A 295 8.56 -20.12 30.10
N VAL A 296 9.58 -20.99 29.98
CA VAL A 296 10.94 -20.54 29.61
C VAL A 296 11.47 -21.36 28.46
N ILE A 297 11.99 -20.69 27.44
CA ILE A 297 12.81 -21.31 26.41
C ILE A 297 14.22 -20.72 26.46
N ARG A 298 15.25 -21.58 26.48
CA ARG A 298 16.65 -21.19 26.64
C ARG A 298 17.45 -21.48 25.40
N ASN A 299 18.63 -20.85 25.33
CA ASN A 299 19.57 -21.02 24.22
C ASN A 299 18.99 -20.71 22.86
N VAL A 300 18.04 -19.76 22.80
CA VAL A 300 17.47 -19.29 21.55
C VAL A 300 18.51 -18.40 20.86
N ILE A 301 18.83 -18.73 19.62
CA ILE A 301 19.71 -17.89 18.81
C ILE A 301 18.83 -17.19 17.78
N LEU A 302 18.69 -15.88 17.95
CA LEU A 302 18.08 -15.00 16.96
C LEU A 302 19.18 -14.61 15.97
N SER A 303 19.45 -15.47 14.99
CA SER A 303 20.58 -15.24 14.09
C SER A 303 20.18 -14.53 12.83
N THR A 304 20.91 -13.47 12.51
CA THR A 304 21.04 -13.03 11.13
C THR A 304 22.10 -13.90 10.45
N LYS A 305 21.76 -14.63 9.41
CA LYS A 305 22.77 -15.10 8.48
C LYS A 305 23.25 -13.87 7.72
N PRO A 306 24.55 -13.52 7.75
CA PRO A 306 25.06 -12.40 6.99
C PRO A 306 24.77 -12.62 5.50
N VAL A 307 24.27 -11.58 4.84
CA VAL A 307 24.11 -11.60 3.39
C VAL A 307 25.47 -11.44 2.70
N ILE A 308 25.64 -12.14 1.60
CA ILE A 308 26.84 -11.99 0.77
C ILE A 308 26.61 -10.77 -0.14
N THR A 309 27.53 -9.82 -0.11
CA THR A 309 27.48 -8.57 -0.89
C THR A 309 28.71 -8.46 -1.81
N PRO A 310 28.65 -8.97 -3.05
CA PRO A 310 29.73 -8.83 -4.01
C PRO A 310 30.09 -7.36 -4.24
N GLU A 311 31.37 -7.07 -4.41
CA GLU A 311 31.83 -5.72 -4.72
C GLU A 311 31.44 -5.34 -6.16
N ALA A 312 30.70 -4.27 -6.34
CA ALA A 312 30.36 -3.78 -7.66
C ALA A 312 31.58 -3.18 -8.37
N ARG A 313 31.81 -3.57 -9.61
CA ARG A 313 32.94 -3.09 -10.40
C ARG A 313 32.45 -2.45 -11.69
N LEU A 314 32.95 -1.24 -11.96
CA LEU A 314 32.81 -0.60 -13.26
C LEU A 314 33.78 -1.21 -14.28
N PRO A 315 33.46 -1.16 -15.57
CA PRO A 315 34.44 -1.46 -16.63
C PRO A 315 35.70 -0.61 -16.49
N GLU A 316 36.82 -1.11 -16.90
CA GLU A 316 38.05 -0.33 -16.94
C GLU A 316 37.90 0.84 -17.91
N LYS A 317 38.17 2.07 -17.43
CA LYS A 317 38.01 3.29 -18.22
C LYS A 317 39.06 3.36 -19.34
N ARG A 318 38.60 3.62 -20.55
CA ARG A 318 39.47 3.80 -21.75
C ARG A 318 39.21 5.16 -22.41
N PRO A 319 40.16 5.69 -23.16
CA PRO A 319 39.95 6.90 -23.96
C PRO A 319 38.80 6.71 -24.97
N LEU A 320 38.00 7.76 -25.17
CA LEU A 320 36.90 7.74 -26.14
C LEU A 320 37.37 7.37 -27.54
N LEU A 321 36.77 6.36 -28.15
CA LEU A 321 37.07 5.92 -29.51
C LEU A 321 36.58 6.92 -30.57
N ASN A 322 35.44 7.56 -30.34
CA ASN A 322 34.80 8.50 -31.25
C ASN A 322 34.38 9.77 -30.48
N SER A 323 34.68 10.95 -31.04
CA SER A 323 34.11 12.21 -30.53
C SER A 323 32.67 12.36 -30.94
N GLY A 324 31.89 13.18 -30.23
CA GLY A 324 30.48 13.39 -30.50
C GLY A 324 29.59 12.16 -30.45
N LEU A 325 30.08 11.07 -29.86
CA LEU A 325 29.33 9.83 -29.65
C LEU A 325 29.52 9.35 -28.21
N SER A 326 28.44 9.23 -27.48
CA SER A 326 28.41 8.70 -26.11
C SER A 326 27.34 7.62 -25.96
N VAL A 327 27.56 6.70 -25.02
CA VAL A 327 26.56 5.66 -24.69
C VAL A 327 26.26 5.73 -23.21
N ILE A 328 24.96 5.77 -22.85
CA ILE A 328 24.51 5.84 -21.47
C ILE A 328 23.33 4.89 -21.24
N PRO A 329 23.05 4.48 -19.97
CA PRO A 329 21.82 3.78 -19.62
C PRO A 329 20.55 4.56 -20.00
N VAL A 330 19.47 3.86 -20.31
CA VAL A 330 18.18 4.48 -20.69
C VAL A 330 17.51 5.21 -19.53
N THR A 331 17.90 4.93 -18.30
CA THR A 331 17.41 5.59 -17.09
C THR A 331 17.99 6.98 -16.85
N ASP A 332 19.09 7.33 -17.52
CA ASP A 332 19.75 8.61 -17.37
C ASP A 332 19.43 9.53 -18.55
N LYS A 333 19.36 10.81 -18.28
CA LYS A 333 18.98 11.80 -19.29
C LYS A 333 19.98 12.96 -19.35
N TYR A 334 20.20 13.46 -20.56
CA TYR A 334 20.83 14.75 -20.78
C TYR A 334 19.87 15.62 -21.58
N ASP A 335 19.81 16.90 -21.25
CA ASP A 335 19.04 17.84 -22.07
C ASP A 335 19.68 18.04 -23.44
N SER A 336 19.00 18.74 -24.34
CA SER A 336 19.50 18.97 -25.71
C SER A 336 20.86 19.67 -25.77
N THR A 337 21.24 20.43 -24.75
CA THR A 337 22.52 21.15 -24.67
C THR A 337 23.64 20.34 -24.00
N GLY A 338 23.33 19.14 -23.51
CA GLY A 338 24.30 18.22 -22.92
C GLY A 338 24.47 18.32 -21.41
N HIS A 339 23.57 19.03 -20.70
CA HIS A 339 23.56 19.04 -19.23
C HIS A 339 22.75 17.86 -18.70
N SER A 340 23.26 17.19 -17.66
CA SER A 340 22.59 16.06 -17.05
C SER A 340 21.28 16.46 -16.37
N VAL A 341 20.32 15.54 -16.40
CA VAL A 341 19.11 15.59 -15.55
C VAL A 341 19.43 14.79 -14.28
N GLY A 342 19.51 15.49 -13.16
CA GLY A 342 20.03 14.94 -11.92
C GLY A 342 21.55 14.90 -11.86
N THR A 343 22.09 14.38 -10.75
CA THR A 343 23.56 14.35 -10.52
C THR A 343 24.18 13.13 -11.20
N LEU A 344 25.10 13.38 -12.12
CA LEU A 344 25.93 12.38 -12.79
C LEU A 344 27.41 12.72 -12.65
N PRO A 345 28.34 11.73 -12.62
CA PRO A 345 29.77 11.98 -12.66
C PRO A 345 30.18 12.75 -13.93
N ASN A 346 31.20 13.60 -13.86
CA ASN A 346 31.63 14.44 -14.99
C ASN A 346 32.04 13.65 -16.25
N ASP A 347 32.55 12.44 -16.08
CA ASP A 347 32.97 11.55 -17.16
C ASP A 347 31.93 10.49 -17.55
N TYR A 348 30.72 10.56 -16.97
CA TYR A 348 29.68 9.53 -17.13
C TYR A 348 29.27 9.24 -18.56
N ARG A 349 29.29 10.23 -19.43
CA ARG A 349 29.02 10.05 -20.88
C ARG A 349 30.01 9.13 -21.56
N GLY A 350 31.24 9.09 -21.09
CA GLY A 350 32.34 8.30 -21.66
C GLY A 350 32.69 7.05 -20.85
N HIS A 351 32.20 6.95 -19.62
CA HIS A 351 32.52 5.84 -18.75
C HIS A 351 31.36 5.59 -17.72
N ASN A 352 30.69 4.46 -17.88
CA ASN A 352 29.56 4.04 -17.02
C ASN A 352 29.45 2.51 -17.03
N SER A 353 28.41 1.94 -16.48
CA SER A 353 28.19 0.48 -16.39
C SER A 353 28.14 -0.24 -17.76
N LEU A 354 27.76 0.47 -18.83
CA LEU A 354 27.55 -0.10 -20.14
C LEU A 354 28.69 0.24 -21.13
N PHE A 355 29.49 1.27 -20.86
CA PHE A 355 30.42 1.85 -21.80
C PHE A 355 31.78 2.16 -21.15
N ASP A 356 32.85 1.61 -21.67
CA ASP A 356 34.23 1.82 -21.18
C ASP A 356 34.97 2.96 -21.93
N GLY A 357 34.32 3.62 -22.89
CA GLY A 357 34.86 4.63 -23.77
C GLY A 357 35.15 4.10 -25.20
N GLN A 358 35.25 2.79 -25.36
CA GLN A 358 35.56 2.16 -26.65
C GLN A 358 34.57 1.08 -27.07
N LYS A 359 33.92 0.43 -26.14
CA LYS A 359 33.05 -0.70 -26.37
C LYS A 359 31.77 -0.60 -25.50
N VAL A 360 30.65 -0.99 -26.09
CA VAL A 360 29.37 -1.17 -25.35
C VAL A 360 29.23 -2.63 -24.93
N ARG A 361 28.88 -2.86 -23.66
CA ARG A 361 28.63 -4.18 -23.13
C ARG A 361 27.30 -4.23 -22.38
N LEU A 362 26.43 -5.12 -22.83
CA LEU A 362 25.16 -5.42 -22.20
C LEU A 362 25.23 -6.79 -21.52
N THR A 363 24.53 -6.95 -20.41
CA THR A 363 24.34 -8.25 -19.77
C THR A 363 22.85 -8.48 -19.60
N ALA A 364 22.34 -9.63 -20.04
CA ALA A 364 20.92 -9.91 -20.08
C ALA A 364 20.59 -11.38 -19.83
N ALA A 365 19.52 -11.65 -19.11
CA ALA A 365 18.89 -12.96 -19.05
C ALA A 365 18.08 -13.25 -20.32
N ALA A 366 17.80 -14.52 -20.59
CA ALA A 366 16.83 -14.86 -21.62
C ALA A 366 15.45 -14.30 -21.26
N GLY A 367 14.72 -13.79 -22.24
CA GLY A 367 13.41 -13.14 -22.04
C GLY A 367 13.46 -11.70 -21.52
N GLU A 368 14.67 -11.13 -21.36
CA GLU A 368 14.87 -9.73 -20.96
C GLU A 368 14.93 -8.79 -22.17
N VAL A 369 14.53 -7.55 -21.96
CA VAL A 369 14.81 -6.43 -22.88
C VAL A 369 15.82 -5.52 -22.21
N VAL A 370 17.02 -5.43 -22.77
CA VAL A 370 18.05 -4.50 -22.30
C VAL A 370 18.23 -3.35 -23.27
N SER A 371 18.59 -2.18 -22.76
CA SER A 371 18.59 -0.95 -23.54
C SER A 371 19.77 -0.05 -23.22
N PHE A 372 20.12 0.79 -24.18
CA PHE A 372 20.99 1.94 -23.98
C PHE A 372 20.56 3.14 -24.84
N GLN A 373 21.12 4.30 -24.56
CA GLN A 373 21.01 5.48 -25.38
C GLN A 373 22.33 5.79 -26.06
N LEU A 374 22.25 6.12 -27.34
CA LEU A 374 23.31 6.83 -28.05
C LEU A 374 23.02 8.33 -27.99
N LEU A 375 23.98 9.11 -27.56
CA LEU A 375 23.96 10.58 -27.65
C LEU A 375 24.89 11.01 -28.79
N LEU A 376 24.29 11.62 -29.79
CA LEU A 376 24.99 11.98 -31.05
C LEU A 376 24.98 13.47 -31.24
N LYS A 377 26.16 14.00 -31.58
CA LYS A 377 26.33 15.35 -32.13
C LYS A 377 26.86 15.27 -33.55
N LYS A 378 26.64 16.32 -34.34
CA LYS A 378 27.26 16.46 -35.66
C LYS A 378 28.78 16.55 -35.51
N GLU A 379 29.48 15.71 -36.25
CA GLU A 379 30.94 15.75 -36.38
C GLU A 379 31.37 16.09 -37.83
N ARG A 380 30.78 15.42 -38.80
CA ARG A 380 31.09 15.58 -40.24
C ARG A 380 29.85 15.91 -41.04
N ASP A 381 28.88 14.99 -41.03
CA ASP A 381 27.69 15.12 -41.85
C ASP A 381 26.52 15.63 -41.01
N ALA A 382 25.68 16.49 -41.59
CA ALA A 382 24.48 17.01 -40.94
C ALA A 382 23.41 15.94 -40.78
N ASN A 383 23.47 14.87 -41.57
CA ASN A 383 22.52 13.74 -41.53
C ASN A 383 23.28 12.43 -41.27
N ALA A 384 22.69 11.58 -40.47
CA ALA A 384 23.26 10.27 -40.11
C ALA A 384 22.22 9.15 -40.16
N SER A 385 22.62 7.98 -40.62
CA SER A 385 21.89 6.75 -40.41
C SER A 385 22.66 5.86 -39.41
N ILE A 386 21.91 5.08 -38.62
CA ILE A 386 22.43 4.23 -37.56
C ILE A 386 22.08 2.78 -37.87
N ARG A 387 23.06 1.90 -37.77
CA ARG A 387 22.93 0.47 -37.97
C ARG A 387 23.56 -0.27 -36.81
N ILE A 388 22.82 -1.21 -36.21
CA ILE A 388 23.31 -2.08 -35.14
C ILE A 388 23.16 -3.52 -35.62
N GLU A 389 24.23 -4.30 -35.50
CA GLU A 389 24.27 -5.70 -35.92
C GLU A 389 24.84 -6.57 -34.80
N LEU A 390 24.31 -7.78 -34.66
CA LEU A 390 24.80 -8.83 -33.77
C LEU A 390 24.94 -10.14 -34.56
N ASP A 391 25.82 -11.03 -34.08
CA ASP A 391 26.04 -12.36 -34.61
C ASP A 391 24.89 -13.36 -34.39
N ASP A 392 23.93 -13.02 -33.53
CA ASP A 392 22.68 -13.79 -33.33
C ASP A 392 21.47 -13.01 -33.86
N PRO A 393 20.96 -13.34 -35.08
CA PRO A 393 19.85 -12.62 -35.69
C PRO A 393 18.50 -12.82 -34.98
N ARG A 394 18.40 -13.74 -34.01
CA ARG A 394 17.16 -13.94 -33.20
C ARG A 394 16.98 -12.83 -32.16
N ILE A 395 18.06 -12.14 -31.77
CA ILE A 395 17.98 -10.96 -30.90
C ILE A 395 17.41 -9.81 -31.71
N ARG A 396 16.18 -9.45 -31.43
CA ARG A 396 15.49 -8.34 -32.09
C ARG A 396 16.02 -7.01 -31.57
N ILE A 397 16.33 -6.07 -32.47
CA ILE A 397 16.80 -4.74 -32.11
C ILE A 397 15.79 -3.73 -32.63
N ASN A 398 15.25 -2.93 -31.73
CA ASN A 398 14.36 -1.81 -32.06
C ASN A 398 15.09 -0.49 -31.77
N LEU A 399 15.04 0.43 -32.72
CA LEU A 399 15.68 1.74 -32.61
C LEU A 399 14.62 2.84 -32.58
N TYR A 400 14.81 3.82 -31.69
CA TYR A 400 13.91 4.93 -31.50
C TYR A 400 14.67 6.24 -31.46
N GLN A 401 14.11 7.27 -32.09
CA GLN A 401 14.55 8.64 -31.91
C GLN A 401 13.79 9.28 -30.76
N ALA A 402 14.50 9.87 -29.79
CA ALA A 402 13.88 10.60 -28.70
C ALA A 402 13.52 12.02 -29.14
N VAL A 403 12.30 12.44 -28.86
CA VAL A 403 11.84 13.82 -29.07
C VAL A 403 12.13 14.62 -27.80
N TYR A 404 12.74 15.79 -27.98
CA TYR A 404 13.05 16.69 -26.87
C TYR A 404 11.86 17.62 -26.59
N VAL A 405 11.29 17.53 -25.40
CA VAL A 405 10.13 18.32 -24.95
C VAL A 405 10.51 19.38 -23.93
N PRO A 406 9.79 20.51 -23.85
CA PRO A 406 10.07 21.56 -22.87
C PRO A 406 9.66 21.08 -21.46
N SER A 407 10.55 21.25 -20.49
CA SER A 407 10.27 21.03 -19.07
C SER A 407 11.20 21.88 -18.21
N GLN A 408 10.65 22.71 -17.36
CA GLN A 408 11.37 23.62 -16.43
C GLN A 408 12.48 24.43 -17.14
N GLY A 409 12.16 25.02 -18.29
CA GLY A 409 13.10 25.85 -19.08
C GLY A 409 14.19 25.11 -19.83
N ARG A 410 14.18 23.75 -19.80
CA ARG A 410 15.11 22.85 -20.52
C ARG A 410 14.36 22.09 -21.59
N ARG A 411 15.09 21.51 -22.56
CA ARG A 411 14.54 20.55 -23.51
C ARG A 411 15.08 19.15 -23.19
N ILE A 412 14.19 18.27 -22.74
CA ILE A 412 14.53 16.95 -22.16
C ILE A 412 14.00 15.86 -23.10
N PRO A 413 14.78 14.79 -23.41
CA PRO A 413 14.31 13.70 -24.26
C PRO A 413 13.29 12.83 -23.49
N ASP A 414 12.12 12.54 -24.15
CA ASP A 414 11.11 11.70 -23.50
C ASP A 414 10.25 10.89 -24.47
N PRO A 415 9.39 11.49 -25.37
CA PRO A 415 8.65 10.68 -26.33
C PRO A 415 9.60 9.96 -27.30
N LEU A 416 9.25 8.73 -27.65
CA LEU A 416 10.03 7.86 -28.52
C LEU A 416 9.28 7.57 -29.83
N LEU A 417 9.86 7.95 -30.94
CA LEU A 417 9.41 7.62 -32.28
C LEU A 417 10.26 6.52 -32.88
N PRO A 418 9.72 5.63 -33.74
CA PRO A 418 10.55 4.73 -34.54
C PRO A 418 11.64 5.51 -35.25
N LEU A 419 12.88 4.99 -35.24
CA LEU A 419 14.01 5.69 -35.87
C LEU A 419 13.77 5.82 -37.38
N PRO A 420 13.82 7.03 -37.97
CA PRO A 420 13.73 7.23 -39.41
C PRO A 420 15.04 6.71 -40.07
N GLN A 421 15.03 6.57 -41.40
CA GLN A 421 16.19 6.10 -42.16
C GLN A 421 17.41 7.03 -42.01
N SER A 422 17.16 8.31 -41.78
CA SER A 422 18.18 9.31 -41.51
C SER A 422 17.68 10.32 -40.49
N ILE A 423 18.57 10.78 -39.62
CA ILE A 423 18.30 11.82 -38.60
C ILE A 423 19.17 13.05 -38.85
N ASP A 424 18.66 14.22 -38.53
CA ASP A 424 19.42 15.47 -38.54
C ASP A 424 20.25 15.61 -37.27
N LEU A 425 21.55 15.93 -37.46
CA LEU A 425 22.47 16.17 -36.36
C LEU A 425 22.89 17.63 -36.32
N ASN A 426 23.09 18.15 -35.11
CA ASN A 426 23.52 19.52 -34.85
C ASN A 426 24.86 19.50 -34.05
N GLU A 427 25.66 20.57 -34.21
CA GLU A 427 26.97 20.69 -33.51
C GLU A 427 26.75 21.00 -32.00
N ASP A 428 25.73 21.83 -31.71
CA ASP A 428 25.48 22.37 -30.36
C ASP A 428 24.53 21.50 -29.52
N THR A 429 23.75 20.62 -30.16
CA THR A 429 22.73 19.85 -29.47
C THR A 429 22.92 18.35 -29.62
N ASP A 430 22.63 17.62 -28.54
CA ASP A 430 22.59 16.17 -28.56
C ASP A 430 21.28 15.65 -29.19
N GLN A 431 21.41 14.59 -30.00
CA GLN A 431 20.27 13.76 -30.40
C GLN A 431 20.36 12.39 -29.71
N ALA A 432 19.38 12.08 -28.87
CA ALA A 432 19.28 10.80 -28.20
C ALA A 432 18.58 9.77 -29.09
N ILE A 433 19.20 8.59 -29.21
CA ILE A 433 18.67 7.41 -29.90
C ILE A 433 18.64 6.28 -28.90
N VAL A 434 17.49 5.66 -28.72
CA VAL A 434 17.30 4.52 -27.80
C VAL A 434 17.31 3.22 -28.60
N ALA A 435 18.12 2.26 -28.15
CA ALA A 435 18.19 0.91 -28.70
C ALA A 435 17.70 -0.13 -27.69
N ASP A 436 16.66 -0.88 -28.03
CA ASP A 436 16.13 -2.02 -27.27
C ASP A 436 16.61 -3.33 -27.89
N PHE A 437 17.12 -4.22 -27.05
CA PHE A 437 17.56 -5.57 -27.42
C PHE A 437 16.69 -6.60 -26.71
N PHE A 438 15.88 -7.30 -27.44
CA PHE A 438 15.09 -8.39 -26.89
C PHE A 438 15.83 -9.72 -27.01
N ILE A 439 16.14 -10.35 -25.88
CA ILE A 439 16.79 -11.66 -25.81
C ILE A 439 15.71 -12.76 -25.81
N PRO A 440 15.66 -13.64 -26.81
CA PRO A 440 14.66 -14.71 -26.83
C PRO A 440 14.70 -15.61 -25.58
N PHE A 441 13.55 -16.13 -25.15
CA PHE A 441 13.44 -16.98 -23.96
C PHE A 441 14.20 -18.32 -24.05
N ASP A 442 14.46 -18.79 -25.27
CA ASP A 442 15.21 -20.00 -25.56
C ASP A 442 16.70 -19.75 -25.85
N SER A 443 17.19 -18.53 -25.58
CA SER A 443 18.59 -18.18 -25.79
C SER A 443 19.51 -18.97 -24.86
N ILE A 444 20.59 -19.49 -25.41
CA ILE A 444 21.64 -20.19 -24.67
C ILE A 444 22.67 -19.17 -24.17
N ALA A 445 23.17 -19.39 -22.95
CA ALA A 445 24.23 -18.58 -22.35
C ALA A 445 25.46 -18.50 -23.29
N ALA A 446 25.79 -17.31 -23.72
CA ALA A 446 26.91 -17.02 -24.62
C ALA A 446 27.25 -15.53 -24.65
N LEU A 447 28.46 -15.21 -25.03
CA LEU A 447 28.84 -13.89 -25.49
C LEU A 447 28.42 -13.73 -26.96
N ARG A 448 27.62 -12.72 -27.26
CA ARG A 448 27.24 -12.30 -28.60
C ARG A 448 28.05 -11.05 -28.97
N THR A 449 28.52 -10.99 -30.17
CA THR A 449 29.37 -9.87 -30.64
C THR A 449 28.75 -9.16 -31.83
N GLY A 450 29.01 -7.87 -31.91
CA GLY A 450 28.46 -7.04 -32.98
C GLY A 450 29.09 -5.67 -33.08
N SER A 451 28.37 -4.77 -33.73
CA SER A 451 28.82 -3.39 -33.85
C SER A 451 27.69 -2.40 -34.04
N ILE A 452 27.91 -1.19 -33.56
CA ILE A 452 27.14 0.01 -33.86
C ILE A 452 27.90 0.80 -34.91
N SER A 453 27.25 1.12 -36.00
CA SER A 453 27.83 1.87 -37.13
C SER A 453 26.98 3.07 -37.46
N ILE A 454 27.63 4.22 -37.68
CA ILE A 454 27.00 5.47 -38.10
C ILE A 454 27.51 5.80 -39.49
N SER A 455 26.65 6.31 -40.38
CA SER A 455 27.01 6.57 -41.80
C SER A 455 28.16 7.54 -41.98
N ASP A 456 28.47 8.39 -40.97
CA ASP A 456 29.60 9.33 -41.00
C ASP A 456 30.96 8.67 -40.67
N GLY A 457 31.00 7.34 -40.51
CA GLY A 457 32.19 6.52 -40.26
C GLY A 457 32.49 6.22 -38.81
N ARG A 458 31.75 6.76 -37.83
CA ARG A 458 31.88 6.37 -36.41
C ARG A 458 31.41 4.93 -36.20
N ARG A 459 32.14 4.17 -35.39
CA ARG A 459 31.82 2.77 -35.11
C ARG A 459 32.20 2.40 -33.67
N LEU A 460 31.37 1.60 -33.00
CA LEU A 460 31.65 1.01 -31.69
C LEU A 460 31.45 -0.51 -31.71
N PRO A 461 32.38 -1.30 -31.15
CA PRO A 461 32.14 -2.70 -30.83
C PRO A 461 30.95 -2.84 -29.80
N LEU A 462 30.17 -3.89 -29.98
CA LEU A 462 29.07 -4.23 -29.14
C LEU A 462 29.18 -5.68 -28.65
N GLU A 463 29.04 -5.88 -27.35
CA GLU A 463 28.96 -7.20 -26.71
C GLU A 463 27.66 -7.35 -25.96
N VAL A 464 27.02 -8.52 -26.09
CA VAL A 464 25.83 -8.89 -25.29
C VAL A 464 26.11 -10.23 -24.61
N VAL A 465 26.23 -10.21 -23.29
CA VAL A 465 26.43 -11.40 -22.46
C VAL A 465 25.06 -11.96 -22.13
N VAL A 466 24.70 -13.11 -22.69
CA VAL A 466 23.47 -13.83 -22.37
C VAL A 466 23.72 -14.73 -21.17
N LEU A 467 22.95 -14.53 -20.11
CA LEU A 467 23.05 -15.26 -18.84
C LEU A 467 22.47 -16.68 -18.93
N PRO A 468 22.88 -17.62 -18.03
CA PRO A 468 22.45 -19.01 -18.04
C PRO A 468 21.07 -19.27 -17.42
N PHE A 469 20.20 -18.27 -17.37
CA PHE A 469 18.83 -18.38 -16.90
C PHE A 469 17.92 -17.39 -17.64
N ALA A 470 16.62 -17.60 -17.49
CA ALA A 470 15.60 -16.74 -18.08
C ALA A 470 14.82 -15.99 -17.00
N LEU A 471 14.40 -14.77 -17.30
CA LEU A 471 13.37 -14.09 -16.52
C LEU A 471 12.00 -14.75 -16.75
N PRO A 472 11.10 -14.74 -15.75
CA PRO A 472 9.76 -15.29 -15.92
C PRO A 472 9.00 -14.51 -17.01
N ARG A 473 8.15 -15.22 -17.74
CA ARG A 473 7.25 -14.59 -18.73
C ARG A 473 6.20 -13.72 -18.03
N GLU A 474 5.60 -14.23 -16.95
CA GLU A 474 4.68 -13.51 -16.09
C GLU A 474 5.46 -12.59 -15.14
N ALA A 475 4.99 -11.37 -14.92
CA ALA A 475 5.56 -10.50 -13.93
C ALA A 475 5.11 -10.92 -12.52
N THR A 476 6.04 -10.96 -11.56
CA THR A 476 5.74 -11.31 -10.16
C THR A 476 5.36 -10.09 -9.32
N PHE A 477 5.74 -8.89 -9.79
CA PHE A 477 5.40 -7.62 -9.17
C PHE A 477 4.43 -6.85 -10.07
N PHE A 478 3.34 -6.36 -9.49
CA PHE A 478 2.28 -5.76 -10.26
C PHE A 478 2.55 -4.26 -10.51
N CYS A 479 2.47 -3.79 -11.75
CA CYS A 479 2.57 -2.37 -12.06
C CYS A 479 1.35 -1.96 -12.87
N GLU A 480 0.38 -1.35 -12.19
CA GLU A 480 -0.87 -0.90 -12.76
C GLU A 480 -0.81 0.61 -13.05
N MET A 481 -0.77 0.94 -14.33
CA MET A 481 -0.75 2.32 -14.79
C MET A 481 -2.10 2.99 -14.59
N ASN A 482 -2.15 4.01 -13.73
CA ASN A 482 -3.37 4.77 -13.48
C ASN A 482 -3.74 5.63 -14.70
N SER A 483 -4.98 5.53 -15.13
CA SER A 483 -5.46 6.10 -16.39
C SER A 483 -6.60 7.10 -16.21
N TYR A 484 -6.38 8.36 -16.60
CA TYR A 484 -7.45 9.38 -16.74
C TYR A 484 -7.99 9.49 -18.17
N GLY A 485 -7.23 9.11 -19.16
CA GLY A 485 -7.50 9.33 -20.57
C GLY A 485 -7.52 8.06 -21.41
N LEU A 486 -8.14 6.99 -20.92
CA LEU A 486 -8.28 5.76 -21.71
C LEU A 486 -8.96 6.02 -23.06
N PRO A 487 -8.52 5.32 -24.11
CA PRO A 487 -9.24 5.30 -25.38
C PRO A 487 -10.69 4.85 -25.20
N ASP A 488 -11.59 5.43 -26.00
CA ASP A 488 -13.02 5.10 -25.98
C ASP A 488 -13.42 4.07 -27.06
N ASN A 489 -12.43 3.46 -27.70
CA ASN A 489 -12.65 2.38 -28.66
C ASN A 489 -11.67 1.22 -28.44
N VAL A 490 -12.12 0.03 -28.77
CA VAL A 490 -11.42 -1.23 -28.52
C VAL A 490 -10.08 -1.32 -29.25
N ASN A 491 -9.94 -0.75 -30.45
CA ASN A 491 -8.71 -0.88 -31.23
C ASN A 491 -7.58 -0.05 -30.62
N GLU A 492 -7.85 1.21 -30.25
CA GLU A 492 -6.87 2.05 -29.54
C GLU A 492 -6.55 1.47 -28.13
N TYR A 493 -7.57 0.95 -27.44
CA TYR A 493 -7.39 0.28 -26.18
C TYR A 493 -6.44 -0.93 -26.29
N TYR A 494 -6.61 -1.75 -27.32
CA TYR A 494 -5.71 -2.90 -27.56
C TYR A 494 -4.29 -2.45 -27.87
N ALA A 495 -4.12 -1.41 -28.70
CA ALA A 495 -2.81 -0.84 -29.00
C ALA A 495 -2.11 -0.33 -27.72
N LEU A 496 -2.85 0.35 -26.83
CA LEU A 496 -2.34 0.80 -25.53
C LEU A 496 -1.88 -0.39 -24.67
N GLN A 497 -2.72 -1.43 -24.54
CA GLN A 497 -2.40 -2.60 -23.72
C GLN A 497 -1.23 -3.42 -24.29
N GLN A 498 -1.08 -3.50 -25.61
CA GLN A 498 0.07 -4.17 -26.23
C GLN A 498 1.38 -3.47 -25.89
N ILE A 499 1.41 -2.13 -25.93
CA ILE A 499 2.59 -1.34 -25.53
C ILE A 499 2.87 -1.55 -24.03
N ALA A 500 1.84 -1.47 -23.18
CA ALA A 500 1.98 -1.71 -21.74
C ALA A 500 2.52 -3.12 -21.46
N TYR A 501 1.97 -4.12 -22.13
CA TYR A 501 2.36 -5.54 -21.98
C TYR A 501 3.84 -5.75 -22.32
N ASP A 502 4.32 -5.18 -23.44
CA ASP A 502 5.74 -5.30 -23.85
C ASP A 502 6.68 -4.60 -22.87
N HIS A 503 6.17 -3.69 -22.04
CA HIS A 503 6.90 -3.03 -20.95
C HIS A 503 6.66 -3.68 -19.57
N ARG A 504 6.06 -4.89 -19.49
CA ARG A 504 5.75 -5.62 -18.25
C ARG A 504 4.84 -4.87 -17.28
N VAL A 505 4.03 -3.95 -17.80
CA VAL A 505 3.03 -3.18 -17.05
C VAL A 505 1.67 -3.38 -17.72
N HIS A 506 0.59 -2.89 -17.09
CA HIS A 506 -0.72 -2.86 -17.70
C HIS A 506 -1.46 -1.60 -17.26
N CYS A 507 -2.38 -1.13 -18.10
CA CYS A 507 -3.18 0.02 -17.76
C CYS A 507 -4.47 -0.45 -17.09
N ASN A 508 -4.87 0.23 -16.00
CA ASN A 508 -6.17 0.00 -15.45
C ASN A 508 -7.25 0.48 -16.44
N ILE A 509 -8.45 -0.04 -16.30
CA ILE A 509 -9.44 0.01 -17.37
C ILE A 509 -10.50 1.06 -17.10
N LEU A 510 -10.78 1.39 -15.87
CA LEU A 510 -11.75 2.41 -15.54
C LEU A 510 -11.15 3.81 -15.61
N HIS A 511 -11.94 4.74 -16.15
CA HIS A 511 -11.68 6.14 -15.93
C HIS A 511 -11.79 6.41 -14.44
N TYR A 512 -10.75 6.91 -13.87
CA TYR A 512 -10.74 7.40 -12.52
C TYR A 512 -11.76 8.54 -12.41
N SER A 513 -12.72 8.41 -11.52
CA SER A 513 -13.82 9.35 -11.42
C SER A 513 -13.91 9.93 -10.01
N HIS A 514 -13.58 11.20 -9.87
CA HIS A 514 -13.83 11.95 -8.63
C HIS A 514 -15.30 12.24 -8.37
N ASN A 515 -16.17 11.89 -9.30
CA ASN A 515 -17.58 12.23 -9.23
C ASN A 515 -18.41 11.16 -9.94
N THR A 516 -18.48 10.00 -9.35
CA THR A 516 -19.25 8.84 -9.85
C THR A 516 -20.75 9.05 -9.78
N ALA A 517 -21.16 10.19 -9.44
CA ALA A 517 -22.46 10.49 -8.95
C ALA A 517 -23.58 10.48 -9.98
N THR A 518 -23.30 10.28 -11.28
CA THR A 518 -24.39 10.25 -12.27
C THR A 518 -24.15 9.20 -13.33
N PRO A 519 -25.04 8.22 -13.44
CA PRO A 519 -25.14 7.44 -14.66
C PRO A 519 -25.14 8.39 -15.87
N GLY A 520 -24.19 8.22 -16.79
CA GLY A 520 -24.06 9.01 -17.99
C GLY A 520 -23.31 10.35 -17.86
N SER A 521 -22.82 10.78 -16.69
CA SER A 521 -22.03 12.01 -16.56
C SER A 521 -20.54 11.80 -16.85
N ARG A 522 -20.04 10.57 -16.79
CA ARG A 522 -18.70 10.21 -17.24
C ARG A 522 -18.71 8.88 -17.97
N LYS A 523 -17.89 8.81 -19.01
CA LYS A 523 -17.66 7.57 -19.73
C LYS A 523 -16.92 6.60 -18.83
N THR A 524 -17.56 5.51 -18.50
CA THR A 524 -16.90 4.35 -17.92
C THR A 524 -16.30 3.50 -19.05
N ASN A 525 -15.49 2.51 -18.76
CA ASN A 525 -15.05 1.53 -19.75
C ASN A 525 -16.20 0.83 -20.45
N LEU A 526 -17.34 0.82 -19.80
CA LEU A 526 -18.58 0.24 -20.27
C LEU A 526 -19.20 1.02 -21.45
N ASP A 527 -18.71 2.26 -21.67
CA ASP A 527 -19.07 3.07 -22.86
C ASP A 527 -18.15 2.82 -24.06
N MET A 528 -17.27 1.83 -23.97
CA MET A 528 -16.30 1.54 -25.02
C MET A 528 -17.00 1.21 -26.34
N ARG A 529 -16.49 1.79 -27.43
CA ARG A 529 -16.93 1.46 -28.78
C ARG A 529 -16.32 0.12 -29.21
N LEU A 530 -17.19 -0.83 -29.50
CA LEU A 530 -16.83 -2.16 -29.97
C LEU A 530 -16.30 -2.14 -31.41
N ARG A 531 -15.72 -3.22 -31.87
CA ARG A 531 -15.26 -3.36 -33.27
C ARG A 531 -16.38 -3.22 -34.30
N SER A 532 -17.60 -3.56 -33.94
CA SER A 532 -18.82 -3.32 -34.77
C SER A 532 -19.17 -1.85 -34.92
N GLY A 533 -18.51 -0.92 -34.20
CA GLY A 533 -18.87 0.50 -34.14
C GLY A 533 -19.99 0.81 -33.14
N ARG A 534 -20.64 -0.20 -32.58
CA ARG A 534 -21.66 -0.04 -31.53
C ARG A 534 -20.95 0.26 -30.19
N ARG A 535 -21.57 1.06 -29.36
CA ARG A 535 -21.10 1.27 -27.98
C ARG A 535 -21.67 0.20 -27.07
N MET A 536 -20.91 -0.21 -26.07
CA MET A 536 -21.42 -0.98 -24.95
C MET A 536 -22.51 -0.15 -24.26
N ASP A 537 -23.63 -0.77 -23.98
CA ASP A 537 -24.77 -0.11 -23.35
C ASP A 537 -24.78 -0.37 -21.84
N ASN A 538 -24.21 0.58 -21.09
CA ASN A 538 -24.19 0.51 -19.62
C ASN A 538 -25.46 1.05 -18.95
N LYS A 539 -26.36 1.70 -19.71
CA LYS A 539 -27.62 2.24 -19.14
C LYS A 539 -28.65 1.17 -18.82
N ARG A 540 -28.46 -0.04 -19.33
CA ARG A 540 -29.34 -1.19 -19.04
C ARG A 540 -29.42 -1.54 -17.57
N TYR A 541 -28.51 -1.00 -16.75
CA TYR A 541 -28.28 -1.48 -15.39
C TYR A 541 -28.83 -0.55 -14.31
N ASP A 542 -29.36 0.61 -14.63
CA ASP A 542 -29.92 1.56 -13.66
C ASP A 542 -31.09 1.00 -12.81
N ASN A 543 -31.68 -0.15 -13.19
CA ASN A 543 -32.78 -0.81 -12.46
C ASN A 543 -32.78 -2.34 -12.66
N ILE A 544 -31.66 -2.99 -12.79
CA ILE A 544 -31.59 -4.39 -13.19
C ILE A 544 -32.09 -5.33 -12.11
N GLN A 545 -32.91 -6.25 -12.57
CA GLN A 545 -33.17 -7.49 -11.85
C GLN A 545 -32.09 -8.55 -12.21
N PRO A 546 -31.66 -9.37 -11.25
CA PRO A 546 -30.74 -10.48 -11.53
C PRO A 546 -31.24 -11.33 -12.70
N GLY A 547 -30.34 -11.68 -13.62
CA GLY A 547 -30.65 -12.48 -14.81
C GLY A 547 -30.80 -11.70 -16.12
N ASP A 548 -30.93 -10.36 -16.09
CA ASP A 548 -31.11 -9.55 -17.31
C ASP A 548 -29.78 -9.05 -17.91
N VAL A 549 -28.66 -9.61 -17.47
CA VAL A 549 -27.30 -9.12 -17.79
C VAL A 549 -26.64 -9.81 -18.98
N SER A 550 -27.29 -10.78 -19.63
CA SER A 550 -26.66 -11.62 -20.66
C SER A 550 -26.05 -10.82 -21.83
N GLY A 551 -26.75 -9.82 -22.31
CA GLY A 551 -26.28 -9.01 -23.43
C GLY A 551 -25.09 -8.11 -23.06
N TYR A 552 -25.01 -7.68 -21.82
CA TYR A 552 -23.90 -6.87 -21.34
C TYR A 552 -22.60 -7.69 -21.21
N TRP A 553 -22.68 -8.87 -20.62
CA TRP A 553 -21.47 -9.70 -20.46
C TRP A 553 -20.95 -10.22 -21.81
N ASP A 554 -21.77 -10.31 -22.82
CA ASP A 554 -21.34 -10.60 -24.20
C ASP A 554 -20.58 -9.41 -24.80
N ASP A 555 -21.08 -8.18 -24.62
CA ASP A 555 -20.37 -6.95 -25.02
C ASP A 555 -19.03 -6.81 -24.28
N PHE A 556 -19.04 -7.08 -22.97
CA PHE A 556 -17.83 -7.11 -22.15
C PHE A 556 -16.81 -8.13 -22.68
N ALA A 557 -17.26 -9.31 -23.02
CA ALA A 557 -16.40 -10.35 -23.56
C ALA A 557 -15.84 -10.00 -24.95
N GLU A 558 -16.65 -9.35 -25.80
CA GLU A 558 -16.15 -8.83 -27.10
C GLU A 558 -15.05 -7.79 -26.89
N ALA A 559 -15.23 -6.86 -25.94
CA ALA A 559 -14.28 -5.80 -25.65
C ALA A 559 -13.02 -6.28 -24.95
N PHE A 560 -13.15 -7.11 -23.93
CA PHE A 560 -12.07 -7.42 -22.99
C PHE A 560 -11.60 -8.88 -23.00
N GLY A 561 -12.35 -9.78 -23.64
CA GLY A 561 -12.00 -11.19 -23.72
C GLY A 561 -10.58 -11.46 -24.21
N PRO A 562 -10.14 -10.89 -25.34
CA PRO A 562 -8.78 -11.08 -25.86
C PRO A 562 -7.66 -10.60 -24.90
N TYR A 563 -7.93 -9.60 -24.07
CA TYR A 563 -7.02 -9.16 -23.01
C TYR A 563 -6.99 -10.17 -21.85
N LEU A 564 -8.16 -10.64 -21.44
CA LEU A 564 -8.33 -11.53 -20.28
C LEU A 564 -7.81 -12.96 -20.53
N ASP A 565 -7.92 -13.47 -21.75
CA ASP A 565 -7.41 -14.80 -22.13
C ASP A 565 -5.98 -14.75 -22.70
N GLY A 566 -5.43 -13.56 -22.92
CA GLY A 566 -4.09 -13.33 -23.43
C GLY A 566 -3.95 -13.42 -24.96
N SER A 567 -4.99 -13.75 -25.70
CA SER A 567 -4.93 -13.85 -27.17
C SER A 567 -4.58 -12.54 -27.86
N LEU A 568 -4.81 -11.39 -27.19
CA LEU A 568 -4.36 -10.07 -27.62
C LEU A 568 -2.83 -10.00 -27.80
N PHE A 569 -2.07 -10.77 -27.05
CA PHE A 569 -0.62 -10.69 -26.94
C PHE A 569 0.11 -11.81 -27.69
N LYS A 570 -0.58 -12.55 -28.57
CA LYS A 570 0.00 -13.68 -29.29
C LYS A 570 1.28 -13.34 -30.09
N ASP A 571 1.36 -12.10 -30.59
CA ASP A 571 2.48 -11.61 -31.39
C ASP A 571 3.53 -10.84 -30.55
N SER A 572 3.31 -10.71 -29.24
CA SER A 572 4.31 -10.13 -28.32
C SER A 572 5.49 -11.07 -28.14
N HIS A 573 6.64 -10.50 -27.81
CA HIS A 573 7.83 -11.27 -27.48
C HIS A 573 7.68 -12.17 -26.25
N ARG A 574 6.76 -11.83 -25.32
CA ARG A 574 6.45 -12.62 -24.15
C ARG A 574 5.44 -13.75 -24.42
N GLY A 575 4.77 -13.73 -25.58
CA GLY A 575 3.72 -14.68 -25.95
C GLY A 575 2.37 -14.37 -25.29
N PRO A 576 1.36 -15.21 -25.54
CA PRO A 576 0.00 -15.00 -25.09
C PRO A 576 -0.15 -15.35 -23.59
N ILE A 577 0.03 -14.36 -22.73
CA ILE A 577 -0.20 -14.51 -21.29
C ILE A 577 -1.50 -13.75 -20.94
N PRO A 578 -2.47 -14.39 -20.26
CA PRO A 578 -3.65 -13.73 -19.74
C PRO A 578 -3.30 -12.52 -18.86
N ALA A 579 -4.15 -11.49 -18.91
CA ALA A 579 -3.98 -10.33 -18.05
C ALA A 579 -3.90 -10.73 -16.57
N PRO A 580 -2.96 -10.18 -15.78
CA PRO A 580 -2.81 -10.53 -14.37
C PRO A 580 -3.88 -9.89 -13.48
N GLY A 581 -4.51 -8.81 -13.95
CA GLY A 581 -5.52 -8.08 -13.21
C GLY A 581 -6.47 -7.33 -14.14
N PHE A 582 -7.66 -7.08 -13.63
CA PHE A 582 -8.69 -6.34 -14.33
C PHE A 582 -9.54 -5.55 -13.34
N TYR A 583 -9.69 -4.27 -13.58
CA TYR A 583 -10.45 -3.36 -12.75
C TYR A 583 -11.93 -3.43 -13.15
N LEU A 584 -12.76 -4.06 -12.30
CA LEU A 584 -14.20 -4.18 -12.56
C LEU A 584 -14.91 -2.84 -12.33
N SER A 585 -16.01 -2.67 -13.06
CA SER A 585 -16.83 -1.45 -13.02
C SER A 585 -17.76 -1.39 -11.81
N PHE A 586 -17.62 -2.26 -10.83
CA PHE A 586 -18.41 -2.23 -9.61
C PHE A 586 -18.02 -1.03 -8.75
N HIS A 587 -18.95 -0.13 -8.53
CA HIS A 587 -18.77 1.03 -7.66
C HIS A 587 -20.14 1.44 -7.08
N GLU A 588 -20.21 2.47 -6.26
CA GLU A 588 -21.43 2.87 -5.53
C GLU A 588 -22.59 3.29 -6.43
N SER A 589 -22.33 3.63 -7.68
CA SER A 589 -23.35 4.04 -8.66
C SER A 589 -23.54 3.03 -9.81
N TRP A 590 -22.80 1.92 -9.79
CA TRP A 590 -22.92 0.85 -10.79
C TRP A 590 -22.55 -0.52 -10.16
N PRO A 591 -23.32 -1.58 -10.39
CA PRO A 591 -24.51 -1.70 -11.24
C PRO A 591 -25.76 -1.03 -10.67
N LEU A 592 -25.72 -0.60 -9.42
CA LEU A 592 -26.85 -0.01 -8.71
C LEU A 592 -26.47 1.38 -8.18
N ASN A 593 -27.44 2.30 -8.27
CA ASN A 593 -27.25 3.62 -7.68
C ASN A 593 -27.62 3.58 -6.19
N CYS A 594 -26.64 3.63 -5.28
CA CYS A 594 -26.88 3.55 -3.84
C CYS A 594 -27.84 4.64 -3.34
N ARG A 595 -27.84 5.83 -3.95
CA ARG A 595 -28.75 6.92 -3.58
C ARG A 595 -30.23 6.55 -3.72
N ALA A 596 -30.59 5.73 -4.69
CA ALA A 596 -31.97 5.28 -4.87
C ALA A 596 -32.46 4.43 -3.69
N PHE A 597 -31.56 3.77 -3.00
CA PHE A 597 -31.88 2.87 -1.88
C PHE A 597 -31.80 3.52 -0.51
N PHE A 598 -31.00 4.57 -0.32
CA PHE A 598 -30.84 5.21 0.99
C PHE A 598 -31.54 6.60 1.08
N ASN A 599 -32.33 6.98 0.10
CA ASN A 599 -33.16 8.21 0.06
C ASN A 599 -32.39 9.53 0.24
N GLY A 600 -31.09 9.55 -0.09
CA GLY A 600 -30.29 10.76 0.01
C GLY A 600 -30.01 11.25 1.46
N ASN A 601 -30.24 10.42 2.46
CA ASN A 601 -29.95 10.73 3.86
C ASN A 601 -28.64 10.08 4.29
N ALA A 602 -27.59 10.88 4.50
CA ALA A 602 -26.28 10.40 4.92
C ALA A 602 -26.30 9.68 6.27
N ASP A 603 -27.22 10.04 7.16
CA ASP A 603 -27.37 9.45 8.48
C ASP A 603 -28.11 8.11 8.46
N ALA A 604 -28.62 7.70 7.29
CA ALA A 604 -29.37 6.47 7.14
C ALA A 604 -28.49 5.24 6.81
N TYR A 605 -27.25 5.18 7.29
CA TYR A 605 -26.35 4.04 7.06
C TYR A 605 -27.02 2.70 7.40
N GLN A 606 -27.64 2.59 8.57
CA GLN A 606 -28.31 1.36 8.99
C GLN A 606 -29.47 0.98 8.06
N ALA A 607 -30.32 1.93 7.73
CA ALA A 607 -31.46 1.69 6.82
C ALA A 607 -31.00 1.27 5.41
N PHE A 608 -29.88 1.83 4.93
CA PHE A 608 -29.29 1.45 3.65
C PHE A 608 -28.71 0.03 3.68
N THR A 609 -27.89 -0.29 4.69
CA THR A 609 -27.21 -1.59 4.78
C THR A 609 -28.17 -2.74 5.09
N GLU A 610 -29.29 -2.45 5.76
CA GLU A 610 -30.36 -3.41 6.00
C GLU A 610 -31.37 -3.50 4.86
N HIS A 611 -31.20 -2.74 3.79
CA HIS A 611 -32.10 -2.78 2.63
C HIS A 611 -31.88 -4.06 1.81
N PRO A 612 -32.77 -5.07 1.90
CA PRO A 612 -32.52 -6.39 1.32
C PRO A 612 -32.37 -6.36 -0.20
N ALA A 613 -33.16 -5.53 -0.87
CA ALA A 613 -33.14 -5.44 -2.33
C ALA A 613 -31.81 -4.93 -2.87
N TYR A 614 -31.11 -4.02 -2.19
CA TYR A 614 -29.80 -3.54 -2.64
C TYR A 614 -28.76 -4.64 -2.51
N ALA A 615 -28.61 -5.21 -1.33
CA ALA A 615 -27.62 -6.26 -1.04
C ALA A 615 -27.82 -7.48 -1.96
N GLU A 616 -29.04 -7.97 -2.08
CA GLU A 616 -29.39 -9.12 -2.92
C GLU A 616 -29.06 -8.86 -4.40
N THR A 617 -29.46 -7.70 -4.94
CA THR A 617 -29.23 -7.36 -6.35
C THR A 617 -27.73 -7.21 -6.65
N TYR A 618 -26.97 -6.55 -5.77
CA TYR A 618 -25.52 -6.40 -5.91
C TYR A 618 -24.82 -7.78 -5.95
N VAL A 619 -25.13 -8.64 -4.98
CA VAL A 619 -24.54 -9.98 -4.85
C VAL A 619 -24.88 -10.84 -6.08
N ASN A 620 -26.11 -10.79 -6.55
CA ASN A 620 -26.54 -11.60 -7.71
C ASN A 620 -25.87 -11.13 -9.01
N ILE A 621 -25.68 -9.83 -9.23
CA ILE A 621 -24.97 -9.32 -10.41
C ILE A 621 -23.48 -9.72 -10.37
N LEU A 622 -22.85 -9.68 -9.21
CA LEU A 622 -21.48 -10.15 -9.07
C LEU A 622 -21.39 -11.67 -9.32
N ARG A 623 -22.36 -12.45 -8.85
CA ARG A 623 -22.44 -13.90 -9.15
C ARG A 623 -22.60 -14.17 -10.64
N ASP A 624 -23.42 -13.38 -11.35
CA ASP A 624 -23.59 -13.51 -12.80
C ASP A 624 -22.26 -13.26 -13.51
N PHE A 625 -21.51 -12.23 -13.11
CA PHE A 625 -20.17 -11.98 -13.65
C PHE A 625 -19.23 -13.17 -13.39
N VAL A 626 -19.19 -13.68 -12.15
CA VAL A 626 -18.32 -14.79 -11.75
C VAL A 626 -18.65 -16.06 -12.57
N GLN A 627 -19.93 -16.33 -12.86
CA GLN A 627 -20.34 -17.43 -13.71
C GLN A 627 -19.84 -17.27 -15.15
N VAL A 628 -19.92 -16.06 -15.71
CA VAL A 628 -19.44 -15.76 -17.06
C VAL A 628 -17.92 -15.90 -17.13
N ALA A 629 -17.20 -15.39 -16.13
CA ALA A 629 -15.75 -15.47 -16.06
C ALA A 629 -15.26 -16.93 -15.95
N ASP A 630 -15.94 -17.76 -15.14
CA ASP A 630 -15.66 -19.19 -15.00
C ASP A 630 -15.93 -19.94 -16.32
N ALA A 631 -17.08 -19.71 -16.94
CA ALA A 631 -17.45 -20.34 -18.21
C ALA A 631 -16.51 -20.00 -19.37
N ARG A 632 -15.89 -18.80 -19.34
CA ARG A 632 -14.91 -18.34 -20.33
C ARG A 632 -13.47 -18.68 -19.96
N GLY A 633 -13.22 -19.28 -18.81
CA GLY A 633 -11.88 -19.64 -18.34
C GLY A 633 -11.00 -18.47 -17.91
N TRP A 634 -11.59 -17.32 -17.52
CA TRP A 634 -10.85 -16.15 -17.03
C TRP A 634 -10.43 -16.33 -15.56
N ASN A 635 -9.59 -17.32 -15.30
CA ASN A 635 -9.17 -17.73 -13.94
C ASN A 635 -7.78 -17.21 -13.54
N LYS A 636 -7.10 -16.48 -14.41
CA LYS A 636 -5.77 -15.91 -14.16
C LYS A 636 -5.85 -14.47 -13.67
N ALA A 637 -6.73 -13.66 -14.25
CA ALA A 637 -6.91 -12.27 -13.86
C ALA A 637 -7.48 -12.16 -12.45
N GLY A 638 -6.88 -11.30 -11.63
CA GLY A 638 -7.47 -10.80 -10.40
C GLY A 638 -8.47 -9.68 -10.74
N PHE A 639 -9.77 -9.97 -10.62
CA PHE A 639 -10.80 -8.98 -10.88
C PHE A 639 -10.99 -8.09 -9.65
N GLN A 640 -10.62 -6.81 -9.79
CA GLN A 640 -10.67 -5.85 -8.69
C GLN A 640 -12.05 -5.20 -8.62
N VAL A 641 -12.73 -5.35 -7.49
CA VAL A 641 -13.91 -4.55 -7.12
C VAL A 641 -13.40 -3.36 -6.33
N TYR A 642 -13.58 -2.16 -6.85
CA TYR A 642 -13.08 -0.92 -6.28
C TYR A 642 -14.11 0.19 -6.33
N PHE A 643 -14.33 0.86 -5.20
CA PHE A 643 -15.25 2.00 -5.08
C PHE A 643 -14.45 3.30 -5.08
N ASN A 644 -14.59 4.10 -6.11
CA ASN A 644 -13.73 5.26 -6.38
C ASN A 644 -14.40 6.62 -6.16
N ASN A 645 -15.41 6.69 -5.30
CA ASN A 645 -16.11 7.94 -5.00
C ASN A 645 -15.32 8.80 -4.02
N LYS A 646 -14.99 10.03 -4.40
CA LYS A 646 -14.30 11.03 -3.56
C LYS A 646 -15.20 12.11 -2.96
N GLY A 647 -16.49 12.11 -3.25
CA GLY A 647 -17.41 13.10 -2.70
C GLY A 647 -18.41 12.48 -1.73
N SER A 648 -18.78 13.23 -0.70
CA SER A 648 -19.86 12.89 0.22
C SER A 648 -21.14 13.68 -0.09
N LEU A 649 -22.26 13.32 0.52
CA LEU A 649 -23.50 14.10 0.40
C LEU A 649 -23.36 15.51 0.98
N ALA A 650 -22.54 15.70 2.01
CA ALA A 650 -22.25 17.01 2.58
C ALA A 650 -21.67 17.96 1.53
N GLU A 651 -20.91 17.42 0.58
CA GLU A 651 -20.34 18.16 -0.57
C GLU A 651 -21.23 18.14 -1.80
N LYS A 652 -22.52 17.84 -1.65
CA LYS A 652 -23.49 17.69 -2.75
C LYS A 652 -23.18 16.54 -3.71
N SER A 653 -22.33 15.61 -3.32
CA SER A 653 -22.13 14.35 -4.01
C SER A 653 -23.39 13.49 -3.94
N LYS A 654 -23.45 12.46 -4.76
CA LYS A 654 -24.57 11.55 -4.83
C LYS A 654 -24.32 10.26 -4.04
N ALA A 655 -23.10 10.05 -3.56
CA ALA A 655 -22.78 9.00 -2.61
C ALA A 655 -22.70 9.56 -1.18
N PRO A 656 -23.15 8.81 -0.17
CA PRO A 656 -23.13 9.28 1.22
C PRO A 656 -21.74 9.25 1.85
N TRP A 657 -20.82 8.46 1.30
CA TRP A 657 -19.49 8.21 1.87
C TRP A 657 -18.39 8.47 0.88
N ILE A 658 -17.20 8.79 1.39
CA ILE A 658 -15.96 8.86 0.62
C ILE A 658 -15.35 7.46 0.61
N LEU A 659 -15.41 6.78 -0.52
CA LEU A 659 -14.98 5.37 -0.65
C LEU A 659 -13.60 5.22 -1.31
N ASP A 660 -13.12 6.29 -1.95
CA ASP A 660 -11.76 6.42 -2.44
C ASP A 660 -11.00 7.36 -1.53
N GLU A 661 -9.95 6.88 -0.91
CA GLU A 661 -9.20 7.55 0.16
C GLU A 661 -10.09 7.93 1.37
N PRO A 662 -10.72 6.94 1.99
CA PRO A 662 -11.66 7.14 3.08
C PRO A 662 -11.02 7.92 4.23
N SER A 663 -11.79 8.82 4.85
CA SER A 663 -11.31 9.75 5.87
C SER A 663 -12.10 9.73 7.18
N SER A 664 -13.17 8.95 7.26
CA SER A 664 -14.03 8.87 8.44
C SER A 664 -14.36 7.44 8.84
N PHE A 665 -14.85 7.27 10.06
CA PHE A 665 -15.38 6.00 10.53
C PHE A 665 -16.47 5.44 9.61
N TRP A 666 -17.38 6.28 9.12
CA TRP A 666 -18.52 5.84 8.31
C TRP A 666 -18.10 5.44 6.89
N ASP A 667 -17.06 6.06 6.34
CA ASP A 667 -16.48 5.66 5.05
C ASP A 667 -15.94 4.23 5.14
N TYR A 668 -15.12 3.95 6.17
CA TYR A 668 -14.60 2.60 6.41
C TYR A 668 -15.71 1.58 6.74
N ARG A 669 -16.77 2.02 7.43
CA ARG A 669 -17.91 1.17 7.73
C ARG A 669 -18.66 0.77 6.47
N ALA A 670 -18.85 1.70 5.54
CA ALA A 670 -19.44 1.42 4.24
C ALA A 670 -18.56 0.48 3.41
N LEU A 671 -17.25 0.69 3.40
CA LEU A 671 -16.30 -0.22 2.74
C LEU A 671 -16.36 -1.64 3.33
N GLN A 672 -16.47 -1.77 4.65
CA GLN A 672 -16.66 -3.08 5.30
C GLN A 672 -17.94 -3.79 4.82
N PHE A 673 -19.03 -3.05 4.66
CA PHE A 673 -20.29 -3.57 4.14
C PHE A 673 -20.13 -4.09 2.70
N TYR A 674 -19.54 -3.29 1.81
CA TYR A 674 -19.28 -3.70 0.42
C TYR A 674 -18.32 -4.89 0.33
N GLY A 675 -17.33 -4.98 1.21
CA GLY A 675 -16.46 -6.16 1.32
C GLY A 675 -17.27 -7.43 1.61
N GLY A 676 -18.20 -7.35 2.56
CA GLY A 676 -19.10 -8.47 2.87
C GLY A 676 -20.01 -8.88 1.72
N LEU A 677 -20.49 -7.92 0.91
CA LEU A 677 -21.27 -8.23 -0.30
C LEU A 677 -20.40 -8.87 -1.39
N THR A 678 -19.14 -8.43 -1.51
CA THR A 678 -18.19 -9.00 -2.47
C THR A 678 -17.86 -10.44 -2.12
N ASP A 679 -17.63 -10.76 -0.84
CA ASP A 679 -17.42 -12.12 -0.36
C ASP A 679 -18.59 -13.02 -0.75
N GLN A 680 -19.83 -12.61 -0.46
CA GLN A 680 -21.05 -13.37 -0.78
C GLN A 680 -21.23 -13.58 -2.29
N GLY A 681 -20.87 -12.60 -3.11
CA GLY A 681 -20.93 -12.71 -4.57
C GLY A 681 -19.93 -13.71 -5.16
N HIS A 682 -18.80 -13.89 -4.48
CA HIS A 682 -17.71 -14.75 -4.94
C HIS A 682 -17.81 -16.23 -4.50
N GLU A 683 -18.49 -16.53 -3.41
CA GLU A 683 -18.53 -17.86 -2.76
C GLU A 683 -18.80 -19.05 -3.70
N SER A 684 -19.55 -18.84 -4.79
CA SER A 684 -20.00 -19.92 -5.67
C SER A 684 -18.95 -20.46 -6.65
N ARG A 685 -17.87 -19.74 -6.92
CA ARG A 685 -16.87 -20.06 -7.95
C ARG A 685 -15.44 -19.69 -7.51
N PRO A 686 -14.79 -20.46 -6.65
CA PRO A 686 -13.49 -20.11 -6.07
C PRO A 686 -12.34 -20.07 -7.10
N ASN A 687 -12.52 -20.58 -8.32
CA ASN A 687 -11.51 -20.53 -9.38
C ASN A 687 -11.39 -19.13 -10.03
N VAL A 688 -12.43 -18.31 -9.96
CA VAL A 688 -12.41 -16.92 -10.42
C VAL A 688 -11.87 -16.06 -9.29
N LYS A 689 -10.85 -15.27 -9.56
CA LYS A 689 -10.19 -14.44 -8.53
C LYS A 689 -10.88 -13.09 -8.45
N ILE A 690 -11.76 -12.89 -7.50
CA ILE A 690 -12.30 -11.56 -7.14
C ILE A 690 -11.42 -10.99 -6.04
N GLN A 691 -11.10 -9.70 -6.14
CA GLN A 691 -10.28 -8.96 -5.18
C GLN A 691 -11.00 -7.69 -4.78
N TYR A 692 -11.39 -7.60 -3.52
CA TYR A 692 -11.94 -6.36 -2.99
C TYR A 692 -10.81 -5.39 -2.68
N ARG A 693 -10.71 -4.33 -3.50
CA ARG A 693 -9.67 -3.30 -3.45
C ARG A 693 -10.15 -2.07 -2.70
N VAL A 694 -9.31 -1.54 -1.82
CA VAL A 694 -9.53 -0.26 -1.14
C VAL A 694 -8.28 0.62 -1.32
N ASP A 695 -8.44 1.84 -1.83
CA ASP A 695 -7.35 2.82 -1.94
C ASP A 695 -7.34 3.70 -0.69
N ILE A 696 -6.18 3.82 -0.03
CA ILE A 696 -6.07 4.34 1.33
C ILE A 696 -4.96 5.38 1.44
N SER A 697 -5.32 6.60 1.85
CA SER A 697 -4.37 7.65 2.25
C SER A 697 -4.29 7.87 3.76
N ARG A 698 -5.27 7.37 4.52
CA ARG A 698 -5.38 7.54 5.98
C ARG A 698 -5.66 6.21 6.70
N PRO A 699 -4.69 5.27 6.69
CA PRO A 699 -4.86 3.93 7.28
C PRO A 699 -5.12 3.96 8.79
N GLU A 700 -4.74 5.03 9.46
CA GLU A 700 -4.94 5.24 10.90
C GLU A 700 -6.41 5.28 11.31
N TYR A 701 -7.31 5.69 10.43
CA TYR A 701 -8.75 5.75 10.71
C TYR A 701 -9.50 4.46 10.41
N CYS A 702 -8.88 3.53 9.69
CA CYS A 702 -9.47 2.23 9.38
C CYS A 702 -9.80 1.43 10.65
N ARG A 703 -8.96 1.53 11.66
CA ARG A 703 -9.02 0.68 12.86
C ARG A 703 -9.01 -0.81 12.45
N ALA A 704 -9.95 -1.58 12.92
CA ALA A 704 -10.13 -2.99 12.55
C ALA A 704 -11.25 -3.23 11.53
N GLN A 705 -11.82 -2.18 10.93
CA GLN A 705 -13.05 -2.32 10.14
C GLN A 705 -12.86 -3.12 8.85
N LEU A 706 -11.67 -3.08 8.25
CA LEU A 706 -11.36 -3.83 7.03
C LEU A 706 -10.59 -5.13 7.29
N ASP A 707 -10.31 -5.47 8.55
CA ASP A 707 -9.59 -6.69 8.89
C ASP A 707 -10.38 -7.93 8.43
N GLY A 708 -9.80 -8.74 7.53
CA GLY A 708 -10.45 -9.89 6.93
C GLY A 708 -11.64 -9.57 6.01
N ARG A 709 -11.78 -8.32 5.55
CA ARG A 709 -12.84 -7.86 4.65
C ARG A 709 -12.35 -7.26 3.33
N SER A 710 -11.07 -7.04 3.21
CA SER A 710 -10.44 -6.54 1.99
C SER A 710 -9.27 -7.43 1.59
N ASP A 711 -9.08 -7.61 0.29
CA ASP A 711 -8.02 -8.45 -0.28
C ASP A 711 -6.81 -7.64 -0.69
N LEU A 712 -7.02 -6.38 -1.08
CA LEU A 712 -6.01 -5.50 -1.63
C LEU A 712 -6.16 -4.08 -1.10
N TRP A 713 -5.11 -3.57 -0.47
CA TRP A 713 -4.96 -2.14 -0.19
C TRP A 713 -4.00 -1.50 -1.18
N VAL A 714 -4.44 -0.42 -1.80
CA VAL A 714 -3.58 0.47 -2.58
C VAL A 714 -3.33 1.72 -1.75
N VAL A 715 -2.11 1.84 -1.24
CA VAL A 715 -1.78 2.81 -0.19
C VAL A 715 -0.96 3.95 -0.77
N ALA A 716 -1.31 5.21 -0.41
CA ALA A 716 -0.51 6.37 -0.79
C ALA A 716 0.93 6.22 -0.30
N THR A 717 1.91 6.61 -1.10
CA THR A 717 3.33 6.54 -0.73
C THR A 717 3.60 7.22 0.61
N SER A 718 3.01 8.40 0.84
CA SER A 718 3.12 9.14 2.10
C SER A 718 2.53 8.37 3.30
N ALA A 719 1.38 7.75 3.12
CA ALA A 719 0.74 6.94 4.17
C ALA A 719 1.54 5.67 4.45
N PHE A 720 2.07 5.02 3.42
CA PHE A 720 2.94 3.86 3.59
C PHE A 720 4.23 4.22 4.34
N GLN A 721 4.83 5.37 4.06
CA GLN A 721 6.01 5.84 4.77
C GLN A 721 5.72 6.11 6.26
N ASN A 722 4.58 6.75 6.58
CA ASN A 722 4.22 7.10 7.95
C ASN A 722 3.68 5.93 8.79
N TYR A 723 3.06 4.91 8.15
CA TYR A 723 2.35 3.82 8.82
C TYR A 723 2.77 2.43 8.33
N ARG A 724 4.01 2.30 7.88
CA ARG A 724 4.52 1.06 7.24
C ARG A 724 4.18 -0.20 8.04
N ARG A 725 4.50 -0.26 9.32
CA ARG A 725 4.24 -1.43 10.16
C ARG A 725 2.75 -1.69 10.35
N LEU A 726 1.95 -0.64 10.58
CA LEU A 726 0.50 -0.77 10.68
C LEU A 726 -0.12 -1.46 9.46
N ILE A 727 0.47 -1.24 8.27
CA ILE A 727 0.03 -1.80 7.00
C ILE A 727 0.62 -3.20 6.81
N THR A 728 1.94 -3.36 6.97
CA THR A 728 2.63 -4.63 6.69
C THR A 728 2.27 -5.75 7.67
N ASP A 729 1.91 -5.42 8.92
CA ASP A 729 1.42 -6.42 9.88
C ASP A 729 0.14 -7.13 9.40
N ARG A 730 -0.66 -6.46 8.56
CA ARG A 730 -1.86 -7.04 7.94
C ARG A 730 -1.54 -8.00 6.80
N ILE A 731 -0.42 -7.82 6.10
CA ILE A 731 0.04 -8.75 5.05
C ILE A 731 0.17 -10.16 5.66
N GLU A 732 0.81 -10.27 6.82
CA GLU A 732 1.01 -11.56 7.47
C GLU A 732 -0.25 -12.08 8.19
N ARG A 733 -0.95 -11.20 8.90
CA ARG A 733 -2.09 -11.57 9.74
C ARG A 733 -3.33 -11.92 8.91
N ASP A 734 -3.65 -11.09 7.92
CA ASP A 734 -4.91 -11.14 7.18
C ASP A 734 -4.72 -11.65 5.74
N ARG A 735 -3.49 -11.95 5.33
CA ARG A 735 -3.10 -12.26 3.93
C ARG A 735 -3.45 -11.13 2.97
N LEU A 736 -3.42 -9.91 3.48
CA LEU A 736 -3.69 -8.70 2.72
C LEU A 736 -2.59 -8.47 1.67
N ARG A 737 -2.98 -8.17 0.45
CA ARG A 737 -2.06 -7.68 -0.57
C ARG A 737 -1.93 -6.16 -0.45
N VAL A 738 -0.75 -5.64 -0.68
CA VAL A 738 -0.50 -4.19 -0.60
C VAL A 738 0.20 -3.72 -1.87
N TRP A 739 -0.34 -2.67 -2.50
CA TRP A 739 0.31 -1.92 -3.56
C TRP A 739 0.48 -0.47 -3.11
N ILE A 740 1.44 0.22 -3.70
CA ILE A 740 1.75 1.60 -3.35
C ILE A 740 1.41 2.50 -4.53
N TYR A 741 0.61 3.54 -4.31
CA TYR A 741 0.35 4.54 -5.34
C TYR A 741 1.05 5.86 -5.05
N GLY A 742 1.46 6.54 -6.11
CA GLY A 742 2.22 7.78 -6.07
C GLY A 742 2.76 8.12 -7.44
N THR A 743 3.75 8.99 -7.48
CA THR A 743 4.42 9.35 -8.73
C THR A 743 5.92 9.48 -8.55
N SER A 744 6.68 9.13 -9.57
CA SER A 744 8.11 9.35 -9.74
C SER A 744 8.43 9.59 -11.23
N ASN A 745 7.44 10.05 -12.00
CA ASN A 745 7.49 10.07 -13.45
C ASN A 745 7.51 11.48 -14.07
N HIS A 746 7.97 12.49 -13.35
CA HIS A 746 8.16 13.82 -13.94
C HIS A 746 9.26 13.82 -15.02
N VAL A 747 9.01 14.51 -16.13
CA VAL A 747 9.95 14.59 -17.26
C VAL A 747 11.32 15.19 -16.84
N HIS A 748 11.30 16.18 -15.94
CA HIS A 748 12.50 16.86 -15.47
C HIS A 748 13.30 16.13 -14.41
N GLU A 749 12.79 14.98 -13.92
CA GLU A 749 13.49 14.15 -12.96
C GLU A 749 14.26 13.00 -13.61
N THR A 750 15.20 12.43 -12.87
CA THR A 750 15.91 11.23 -13.31
C THR A 750 14.99 10.01 -13.29
N ASN A 751 15.02 9.20 -14.35
CA ASN A 751 14.24 7.97 -14.40
C ASN A 751 14.71 6.89 -13.40
N ARG A 752 15.86 7.08 -12.74
CA ARG A 752 16.31 6.22 -11.62
C ARG A 752 15.35 6.26 -10.43
N ASN A 753 14.66 7.38 -10.20
CA ASN A 753 13.64 7.47 -9.15
C ASN A 753 12.53 6.44 -9.36
N ILE A 754 12.14 6.15 -10.60
CA ILE A 754 11.14 5.13 -10.94
C ILE A 754 11.59 3.74 -10.47
N GLN A 755 12.83 3.37 -10.79
CA GLN A 755 13.37 2.07 -10.38
C GLN A 755 13.54 1.98 -8.86
N ALA A 756 14.06 3.03 -8.23
CA ALA A 756 14.23 3.08 -6.78
C ALA A 756 12.89 2.97 -6.03
N TRP A 757 11.83 3.63 -6.54
CA TRP A 757 10.50 3.54 -5.95
C TRP A 757 9.91 2.12 -6.03
N ALA A 758 10.08 1.44 -7.16
CA ALA A 758 9.63 0.06 -7.31
C ALA A 758 10.41 -0.89 -6.37
N VAL A 759 11.75 -0.73 -6.28
CA VAL A 759 12.62 -1.51 -5.38
C VAL A 759 12.27 -1.24 -3.91
N ASP A 760 12.06 0.03 -3.52
CA ASP A 760 11.66 0.40 -2.15
C ASP A 760 10.31 -0.20 -1.78
N SER A 761 9.33 -0.12 -2.67
CA SER A 761 8.02 -0.74 -2.48
C SER A 761 8.12 -2.26 -2.29
N TRP A 762 8.85 -2.94 -3.17
CA TRP A 762 9.04 -4.39 -3.13
C TRP A 762 9.80 -4.86 -1.87
N GLN A 763 10.89 -4.18 -1.50
CA GLN A 763 11.67 -4.58 -0.32
C GLN A 763 10.89 -4.45 0.99
N ASN A 764 9.89 -3.57 1.02
CA ASN A 764 9.01 -3.35 2.18
C ASN A 764 7.72 -4.21 2.13
N GLY A 765 7.66 -5.21 1.25
CA GLY A 765 6.59 -6.20 1.20
C GLY A 765 5.39 -5.84 0.33
N ALA A 766 5.42 -4.72 -0.41
CA ALA A 766 4.41 -4.45 -1.41
C ALA A 766 4.52 -5.42 -2.59
N GLU A 767 3.39 -5.86 -3.12
CA GLU A 767 3.31 -6.73 -4.30
C GLU A 767 3.12 -5.95 -5.61
N GLY A 768 3.01 -4.63 -5.54
CA GLY A 768 2.84 -3.80 -6.73
C GLY A 768 2.91 -2.31 -6.46
N ILE A 769 2.89 -1.56 -7.56
CA ILE A 769 2.79 -0.09 -7.58
C ILE A 769 1.70 0.36 -8.55
N VAL A 770 1.11 1.51 -8.26
CA VAL A 770 0.13 2.19 -9.11
C VAL A 770 0.64 3.59 -9.41
N PRO A 771 1.43 3.76 -10.48
CA PRO A 771 1.90 5.07 -10.88
C PRO A 771 0.75 5.99 -11.26
N TRP A 772 0.78 7.22 -10.77
CA TRP A 772 -0.29 8.19 -10.89
C TRP A 772 -0.23 8.96 -12.21
N GLN A 773 -1.38 9.15 -12.86
CA GLN A 773 -1.59 9.93 -14.09
C GLN A 773 -0.72 9.48 -15.28
N THR A 774 -0.61 8.19 -15.52
CA THR A 774 0.27 7.66 -16.56
C THR A 774 -0.34 7.68 -17.98
N VAL A 775 -1.66 7.69 -18.09
CA VAL A 775 -2.38 7.77 -19.36
C VAL A 775 -3.27 9.01 -19.39
N ASN A 776 -2.79 10.07 -20.04
CA ASN A 776 -3.48 11.35 -20.19
C ASN A 776 -3.65 11.65 -21.68
N LYS A 777 -4.85 11.45 -22.20
CA LYS A 777 -5.14 11.65 -23.62
C LYS A 777 -5.04 13.11 -24.06
N THR A 778 -5.39 14.04 -23.16
CA THR A 778 -5.27 15.49 -23.36
C THR A 778 -3.90 15.99 -22.88
N GLY A 779 -3.16 16.73 -23.70
CA GLY A 779 -1.84 17.26 -23.32
C GLY A 779 -0.67 16.30 -23.55
N SER A 780 -0.90 15.12 -24.12
CA SER A 780 0.16 14.14 -24.44
C SER A 780 0.74 14.33 -25.85
N ALA A 781 0.83 15.56 -26.32
CA ALA A 781 1.39 15.81 -27.64
C ALA A 781 2.90 15.57 -27.69
N LEU A 782 3.42 15.15 -28.86
CA LEU A 782 4.85 14.90 -29.06
C LEU A 782 5.75 16.09 -28.77
N THR A 783 5.24 17.32 -28.93
CA THR A 783 6.01 18.56 -28.79
C THR A 783 5.78 19.28 -27.48
N GLU A 784 4.74 18.92 -26.74
CA GLU A 784 4.38 19.48 -25.45
C GLU A 784 4.50 18.41 -24.39
N ALA A 785 5.25 18.69 -23.34
CA ALA A 785 5.47 17.70 -22.31
C ALA A 785 4.19 17.49 -21.48
N ASP A 786 3.56 16.33 -21.60
CA ASP A 786 2.77 15.80 -20.50
C ASP A 786 3.73 15.38 -19.39
N GLN A 787 3.78 16.16 -18.31
CA GLN A 787 4.79 16.00 -17.27
C GLN A 787 4.70 14.64 -16.53
N LEU A 788 3.54 13.97 -16.56
CA LEU A 788 3.31 12.70 -15.88
C LEU A 788 2.97 11.56 -16.85
N GLY A 789 2.28 11.83 -17.97
CA GLY A 789 1.85 10.83 -18.94
C GLY A 789 3.00 10.06 -19.56
N LEU A 790 2.88 8.74 -19.62
CA LEU A 790 3.90 7.81 -20.15
C LEU A 790 3.58 7.32 -21.56
N PHE A 791 2.29 7.38 -21.92
CA PHE A 791 1.76 7.01 -23.23
C PHE A 791 1.37 8.28 -23.99
N ILE A 792 1.95 8.47 -25.16
CA ILE A 792 1.78 9.68 -25.96
C ILE A 792 0.84 9.38 -27.11
N PHE A 793 -0.25 10.14 -27.21
CA PHE A 793 -1.24 10.02 -28.28
C PHE A 793 -0.86 10.95 -29.43
N ASP A 794 -0.20 10.40 -30.41
CA ASP A 794 0.25 11.09 -31.61
C ASP A 794 -0.87 11.09 -32.65
N THR A 795 -1.49 12.26 -32.88
CA THR A 795 -2.62 12.41 -33.81
C THR A 795 -2.12 12.95 -35.14
N ALA A 796 -2.18 12.13 -36.16
CA ALA A 796 -1.87 12.54 -37.52
C ALA A 796 -2.87 13.61 -38.06
N PRO A 797 -2.49 14.41 -39.09
CA PRO A 797 -3.43 15.36 -39.72
C PRO A 797 -4.69 14.71 -40.27
N SER A 798 -4.67 13.41 -40.59
CA SER A 798 -5.84 12.61 -40.98
C SER A 798 -6.83 12.33 -39.83
N GLY A 799 -6.45 12.63 -38.58
CA GLY A 799 -7.20 12.26 -37.40
C GLY A 799 -6.90 10.84 -36.86
N GLU A 800 -6.02 10.09 -37.50
CA GLU A 800 -5.56 8.79 -37.02
C GLU A 800 -4.66 8.97 -35.79
N ILE A 801 -4.94 8.20 -34.74
CA ILE A 801 -4.19 8.21 -33.47
C ILE A 801 -3.23 7.04 -33.44
N SER A 802 -1.94 7.35 -33.29
CA SER A 802 -0.89 6.39 -32.97
C SER A 802 -0.48 6.56 -31.50
N ILE A 803 -0.38 5.47 -30.75
CA ILE A 803 0.10 5.52 -29.36
C ILE A 803 1.60 5.29 -29.36
N ARG A 804 2.36 6.23 -28.78
CA ARG A 804 3.81 6.15 -28.60
C ARG A 804 4.11 5.96 -27.11
N HIS A 805 5.32 5.48 -26.82
CA HIS A 805 5.79 5.35 -25.44
C HIS A 805 6.88 6.38 -25.14
N SER A 806 7.10 6.61 -23.85
CA SER A 806 8.13 7.51 -23.34
C SER A 806 9.38 6.76 -22.88
N MET A 807 10.50 7.47 -22.68
CA MET A 807 11.68 6.93 -22.00
C MET A 807 11.37 6.52 -20.56
N ARG A 808 10.46 7.22 -19.91
CA ARG A 808 10.01 6.91 -18.54
C ARG A 808 9.30 5.54 -18.49
N LEU A 809 8.53 5.17 -19.51
CA LEU A 809 7.90 3.85 -19.57
C LEU A 809 8.93 2.71 -19.64
N LYS A 810 10.06 2.94 -20.33
CA LYS A 810 11.17 1.97 -20.32
C LYS A 810 11.80 1.81 -18.95
N ALA A 811 11.89 2.88 -18.17
CA ALA A 811 12.37 2.79 -16.79
C ALA A 811 11.45 1.92 -15.90
N TYR A 812 10.13 1.96 -16.11
CA TYR A 812 9.21 1.03 -15.45
C TYR A 812 9.44 -0.42 -15.89
N ARG A 813 9.66 -0.68 -17.18
CA ARG A 813 10.04 -2.03 -17.65
C ARG A 813 11.30 -2.53 -16.97
N ASP A 814 12.33 -1.69 -16.92
CA ASP A 814 13.63 -2.05 -16.34
C ASP A 814 13.50 -2.24 -14.81
N ALA A 815 12.64 -1.47 -14.13
CA ALA A 815 12.27 -1.68 -12.73
C ALA A 815 11.61 -3.06 -12.51
N GLN A 816 10.64 -3.41 -13.35
CA GLN A 816 9.99 -4.72 -13.32
C GLN A 816 11.00 -5.86 -13.51
N GLN A 817 11.91 -5.73 -14.47
CA GLN A 817 12.94 -6.73 -14.72
C GLN A 817 13.93 -6.85 -13.55
N LEU A 818 14.34 -5.74 -12.93
CA LEU A 818 15.18 -5.75 -11.73
C LEU A 818 14.50 -6.48 -10.56
N ILE A 819 13.21 -6.25 -10.35
CA ILE A 819 12.45 -6.96 -9.31
C ILE A 819 12.37 -8.45 -9.59
N GLU A 820 12.26 -8.87 -10.86
CA GLU A 820 12.33 -10.31 -11.19
C GLU A 820 13.69 -10.92 -10.82
N TYR A 821 14.79 -10.21 -11.05
CA TYR A 821 16.12 -10.63 -10.60
C TYR A 821 16.19 -10.78 -9.08
N LEU A 822 15.69 -9.80 -8.33
CA LEU A 822 15.66 -9.83 -6.86
C LEU A 822 14.78 -10.97 -6.35
N THR A 823 13.64 -11.22 -6.99
CA THR A 823 12.73 -12.32 -6.66
C THR A 823 13.38 -13.68 -6.90
N LEU A 824 14.09 -13.84 -8.02
CA LEU A 824 14.86 -15.04 -8.32
C LEU A 824 15.98 -15.25 -7.31
N LEU A 825 16.71 -14.18 -6.94
CA LEU A 825 17.77 -14.23 -5.93
C LEU A 825 17.22 -14.65 -4.56
N LYS A 826 16.14 -14.01 -4.11
CA LYS A 826 15.46 -14.36 -2.84
C LYS A 826 15.15 -15.85 -2.78
N LYS A 827 14.58 -16.39 -3.86
CA LYS A 827 14.26 -17.82 -3.97
C LYS A 827 15.52 -18.69 -4.03
N HIS A 828 16.52 -18.30 -4.81
CA HIS A 828 17.76 -19.07 -5.00
C HIS A 828 18.56 -19.18 -3.70
N GLN A 829 18.67 -18.11 -2.95
CA GLN A 829 19.38 -18.04 -1.68
C GLN A 829 18.53 -18.51 -0.48
N ASN A 830 17.23 -18.71 -0.69
CA ASN A 830 16.25 -18.93 0.39
C ASN A 830 16.32 -17.83 1.47
N TRP A 831 16.44 -16.57 1.02
CA TRP A 831 16.52 -15.42 1.93
C TRP A 831 15.14 -14.96 2.38
N THR A 832 15.09 -14.45 3.60
CA THR A 832 13.92 -13.75 4.13
C THR A 832 13.78 -12.36 3.50
N GLN A 833 12.65 -11.70 3.73
CA GLN A 833 12.46 -10.32 3.26
C GLN A 833 13.46 -9.36 3.93
N SER A 834 13.74 -9.54 5.22
CA SER A 834 14.73 -8.75 5.94
C SER A 834 16.15 -8.91 5.36
N GLN A 835 16.56 -10.14 5.04
CA GLN A 835 17.85 -10.38 4.38
C GLN A 835 17.91 -9.72 2.99
N MET A 836 16.82 -9.70 2.25
CA MET A 836 16.74 -8.96 0.99
C MET A 836 16.85 -7.45 1.20
N GLN A 837 16.24 -6.90 2.27
CA GLN A 837 16.38 -5.50 2.64
C GLN A 837 17.84 -5.15 2.96
N ASP A 838 18.53 -5.98 3.77
CA ASP A 838 19.95 -5.78 4.11
C ASP A 838 20.83 -5.81 2.85
N PHE A 839 20.55 -6.76 1.95
CA PHE A 839 21.26 -6.85 0.66
C PHE A 839 21.04 -5.61 -0.21
N ILE A 840 19.79 -5.16 -0.35
CA ILE A 840 19.45 -3.99 -1.17
C ILE A 840 20.08 -2.73 -0.58
N ARG A 841 19.94 -2.50 0.74
CA ARG A 841 20.47 -1.32 1.45
C ARG A 841 21.99 -1.21 1.39
N HIS A 842 22.69 -2.32 1.18
CA HIS A 842 24.14 -2.29 0.98
C HIS A 842 24.52 -1.51 -0.28
N TYR A 843 23.73 -1.63 -1.37
CA TYR A 843 24.00 -0.96 -2.65
C TYR A 843 23.22 0.32 -2.86
N VAL A 844 21.97 0.36 -2.39
CA VAL A 844 21.02 1.43 -2.66
C VAL A 844 20.51 2.02 -1.35
N LYS A 845 20.80 3.29 -1.12
CA LYS A 845 20.19 4.04 -0.02
C LYS A 845 18.84 4.57 -0.49
N VAL A 846 17.78 3.83 -0.14
CA VAL A 846 16.40 4.18 -0.48
C VAL A 846 15.75 4.99 0.66
N ASP A 847 16.30 6.16 0.95
CA ASP A 847 15.65 7.14 1.83
C ASP A 847 14.68 7.95 0.97
N ALA A 848 13.46 7.44 0.85
CA ALA A 848 12.42 8.09 0.08
C ALA A 848 11.98 9.41 0.75
N LEU A 849 12.02 10.48 -0.02
CA LEU A 849 11.39 11.75 0.31
C LEU A 849 10.09 11.83 -0.46
N VAL A 850 8.99 12.06 0.25
CA VAL A 850 7.67 12.25 -0.36
C VAL A 850 7.30 13.72 -0.24
N GLU A 851 7.26 14.42 -1.36
CA GLU A 851 6.82 15.79 -1.46
C GLU A 851 5.37 15.83 -1.91
N LYS A 852 4.52 16.53 -1.18
CA LYS A 852 3.13 16.76 -1.49
C LYS A 852 2.89 18.19 -1.92
N ALA A 853 2.08 18.37 -2.98
CA ALA A 853 1.59 19.69 -3.37
C ALA A 853 0.50 20.22 -2.41
N ASN A 854 -0.30 19.30 -1.83
CA ASN A 854 -1.36 19.56 -0.85
C ASN A 854 -1.68 18.26 -0.08
N ASP A 855 -2.57 18.33 0.90
CA ASP A 855 -2.94 17.18 1.76
C ASP A 855 -3.62 16.02 1.00
N ASP A 856 -4.21 16.30 -0.15
CA ASP A 856 -4.88 15.29 -1.00
C ASP A 856 -3.95 14.65 -2.03
N ASP A 857 -2.69 15.08 -2.10
CA ASP A 857 -1.70 14.52 -3.02
C ASP A 857 -1.09 13.23 -2.46
N ALA A 858 -1.03 12.19 -3.27
CA ALA A 858 -0.33 10.94 -2.92
C ALA A 858 1.17 11.15 -2.70
N GLY A 859 1.70 12.24 -3.24
CA GLY A 859 3.08 12.65 -3.15
C GLY A 859 3.94 12.18 -4.32
N THR A 860 4.93 13.01 -4.64
CA THR A 860 6.02 12.69 -5.55
C THR A 860 7.16 12.08 -4.76
N THR A 861 7.60 10.89 -5.13
CA THR A 861 8.70 10.21 -4.44
C THR A 861 10.02 10.49 -5.13
N THR A 862 10.96 11.04 -4.38
CA THR A 862 12.34 11.27 -4.82
C THR A 862 13.32 10.58 -3.88
N PHE A 863 14.55 10.36 -4.33
CA PHE A 863 15.60 9.68 -3.57
C PHE A 863 16.88 10.53 -3.58
N SER A 864 17.06 11.37 -2.58
CA SER A 864 18.12 12.39 -2.52
C SER A 864 19.54 11.81 -2.44
N GLN A 865 19.70 10.58 -1.97
CA GLN A 865 21.01 9.92 -1.82
C GLN A 865 21.31 8.89 -2.92
N LEU A 866 20.43 8.75 -3.91
CA LEU A 866 20.59 7.78 -4.99
C LEU A 866 21.69 8.23 -5.96
N SER A 867 22.76 7.46 -6.06
CA SER A 867 23.82 7.72 -7.02
C SER A 867 23.53 7.08 -8.38
N ALA A 868 24.28 7.51 -9.39
CA ALA A 868 24.15 7.00 -10.76
C ALA A 868 24.39 5.48 -10.87
N MET A 869 25.17 4.91 -9.97
CA MET A 869 25.64 3.53 -10.07
C MET A 869 24.93 2.55 -9.12
N ASP A 870 24.14 3.04 -8.17
CA ASP A 870 23.59 2.22 -7.09
C ASP A 870 22.71 1.07 -7.59
N LEU A 871 21.77 1.37 -8.49
CA LEU A 871 20.85 0.35 -9.04
C LEU A 871 21.57 -0.64 -9.97
N GLU A 872 22.57 -0.17 -10.72
CA GLU A 872 23.40 -1.03 -11.56
C GLU A 872 24.30 -1.94 -10.71
N ALA A 873 24.83 -1.42 -9.60
CA ALA A 873 25.59 -2.21 -8.65
C ALA A 873 24.71 -3.30 -8.01
N LEU A 874 23.49 -2.96 -7.60
CA LEU A 874 22.51 -3.91 -7.09
C LEU A 874 22.20 -5.01 -8.14
N ARG A 875 21.92 -4.62 -9.38
CA ARG A 875 21.64 -5.56 -10.48
C ARG A 875 22.82 -6.49 -10.73
N THR A 876 24.04 -5.94 -10.82
CA THR A 876 25.27 -6.71 -11.06
C THR A 876 25.52 -7.72 -9.93
N ALA A 877 25.45 -7.29 -8.68
CA ALA A 877 25.64 -8.16 -7.53
C ALA A 877 24.55 -9.27 -7.47
N THR A 878 23.32 -8.94 -7.83
CA THR A 878 22.23 -9.92 -7.91
C THR A 878 22.53 -11.01 -8.95
N ILE A 879 22.99 -10.61 -10.13
CA ILE A 879 23.38 -11.53 -11.21
C ILE A 879 24.55 -12.42 -10.77
N GLU A 880 25.60 -11.84 -10.18
CA GLU A 880 26.77 -12.59 -9.73
C GLU A 880 26.40 -13.68 -8.71
N LEU A 881 25.52 -13.38 -7.78
CA LEU A 881 25.02 -14.36 -6.82
C LEU A 881 24.17 -15.46 -7.47
N LEU A 882 23.37 -15.12 -8.48
CA LEU A 882 22.56 -16.09 -9.22
C LEU A 882 23.42 -17.06 -10.06
N ILE A 883 24.52 -16.58 -10.64
CA ILE A 883 25.41 -17.41 -11.47
C ILE A 883 26.58 -18.03 -10.69
N GLY A 884 26.75 -17.67 -9.42
CA GLY A 884 27.80 -18.18 -8.53
C GLY A 884 29.24 -17.75 -8.91
N ARG A 885 29.41 -16.70 -9.70
CA ARG A 885 30.70 -16.16 -10.13
C ARG A 885 30.61 -14.70 -10.55
N PRO A 886 31.74 -13.95 -10.54
CA PRO A 886 31.77 -12.59 -11.10
C PRO A 886 31.39 -12.56 -12.60
N ILE A 887 30.77 -11.46 -12.99
CA ILE A 887 30.52 -11.17 -14.43
C ILE A 887 31.80 -10.63 -15.01
N GLN A 888 32.47 -11.45 -15.83
CA GLN A 888 33.72 -11.06 -16.54
C GLN A 888 33.44 -10.22 -17.77
#